data_e8e9d1ac7978658a7fccc3a1867086a4
#
_entry.id   e8e9d1ac7978658a7fccc3a1867086a4
#
_cell.length_a   1.000
_cell.length_b   1.000
_cell.length_c   1.000
_cell.angle_alpha   90.00
_cell.angle_beta   90.00
_cell.angle_gamma   90.00
#
_symmetry.space_group_name_H-M   'P 1'
#
loop_
_entity.id
_entity.type
_entity.pdbx_description
1 polymer ?
#
loop_
_entity_poly.entity_id
_entity_poly.type
_entity_poly.pdbx_seq_one_letter_code
_entity_poly.pdbx_strand_id
1 'polypeptide(L)'
;MRLYKILLSTLIILIIFFTPSCNNTSCDDTINKGVFINEILINNSCISFDSDYGKFSDWIEVYNGNPEKINISGWELHAVSSKKKISWIIPSETVIQAKDYLIIRADKRDTLNHAGFKLNKSTRILKLVNKGRTEDSLIIPKQQFINISYGRENNGGNKWGYFYTPSPEKCNSSQLAVTNFKRNEEPVFSLNAGIYKNTISLEISSKNSNEIRYTIDGSRPNNSSIKYEHPIVINEMTSVRAIVINDYNLPSKIVSNSYFINPIGDLPIVSLTTDKSSLWDAEYGIYENSLIKEKRLANFEYFEKGKRVLNQEIDLSIHGNVAKNHPQKAFKISTNKNYDEDFFNHQFFNNKNADAFKSLLLRAGGHADHFYTQFRDELGQHLHVGFTKLDFQGSRPIVLYLNGNFWGIYNLKEKLNADYITSNYDLKKDEFSMLEQAWQEIKTGKRKDYIEMLNFIDSCEKTDENYKKVETLMDVYNFIDYNILQIYVANIDWPNWNIKYWKEDSEYGKWKWIITDLDFGFDEGARVTKNMIEYATSPTQTRSTNPPASTLLLRKLFEFEDFKDEFIQRMAVSLNVIYNSDRVVNRIEEEKSWRKEIMPEEIKKWGGKVFKSKWGAFAVVKSIKEWEKHIERVRIFARKRPEIIFKNFKIHFNLNSEITVSTESNDGFVFINSIKIPKVNNSGKYFSGIPLRLDIKEKLGKKFSHWNVNGEIFKERNLIVNLESNSTIIAVCN
;
A
#
# COMPACT_ATOMS: atom_id res chain seq x y z
N MET A 1 -52.60 -14.36 -16.51
CA MET A 1 -53.77 -14.62 -17.38
C MET A 1 -53.37 -14.27 -18.82
N ARG A 2 -53.44 -15.26 -19.72
CA ARG A 2 -53.29 -15.27 -21.19
C ARG A 2 -51.89 -14.91 -21.72
N LEU A 3 -51.04 -15.90 -22.05
CA LEU A 3 -51.08 -16.79 -23.23
C LEU A 3 -51.06 -16.04 -24.58
N TYR A 4 -49.89 -16.09 -25.25
CA TYR A 4 -49.87 -16.35 -26.71
C TYR A 4 -48.78 -17.37 -27.01
N LYS A 5 -49.21 -18.43 -27.65
CA LYS A 5 -48.46 -19.58 -28.13
C LYS A 5 -48.18 -19.41 -29.63
N ILE A 6 -47.01 -19.89 -30.09
CA ILE A 6 -46.69 -20.66 -31.30
C ILE A 6 -46.61 -19.86 -32.62
N LEU A 7 -45.42 -19.92 -33.19
CA LEU A 7 -45.22 -20.56 -34.53
C LEU A 7 -43.75 -20.99 -34.69
N LEU A 8 -43.57 -22.28 -34.75
CA LEU A 8 -42.34 -22.96 -35.18
C LEU A 8 -42.21 -22.81 -36.69
N SER A 9 -41.04 -22.36 -37.17
CA SER A 9 -40.56 -22.70 -38.51
C SER A 9 -39.09 -23.10 -38.39
N THR A 10 -38.88 -24.40 -38.56
CA THR A 10 -37.62 -25.09 -38.70
C THR A 10 -36.84 -24.58 -39.88
N LEU A 11 -35.74 -23.85 -39.60
CA LEU A 11 -34.68 -23.61 -40.59
C LEU A 11 -33.44 -24.39 -40.11
N ILE A 12 -33.22 -25.59 -40.70
CA ILE A 12 -31.98 -26.36 -40.50
C ILE A 12 -30.89 -25.63 -41.28
N ILE A 13 -30.09 -24.82 -40.58
CA ILE A 13 -28.83 -24.32 -41.08
C ILE A 13 -27.75 -25.33 -40.74
N LEU A 14 -27.29 -26.03 -41.78
CA LEU A 14 -26.12 -26.89 -41.71
C LEU A 14 -24.88 -26.01 -41.46
N ILE A 15 -24.51 -25.80 -40.20
CA ILE A 15 -23.24 -25.17 -39.85
C ILE A 15 -22.17 -26.26 -39.99
N ILE A 16 -21.47 -26.23 -41.11
CA ILE A 16 -20.22 -26.95 -41.28
C ILE A 16 -19.21 -26.31 -40.33
N PHE A 17 -18.98 -26.95 -39.19
CA PHE A 17 -17.84 -26.62 -38.36
C PHE A 17 -16.56 -26.99 -39.13
N PHE A 18 -15.94 -25.98 -39.73
CA PHE A 18 -14.51 -26.05 -39.98
C PHE A 18 -13.82 -26.03 -38.65
N THR A 19 -13.56 -27.19 -38.07
CA THR A 19 -12.52 -27.31 -37.06
C THR A 19 -11.22 -26.97 -37.75
N PRO A 20 -10.48 -25.93 -37.28
CA PRO A 20 -9.11 -25.79 -37.73
C PRO A 20 -8.41 -27.08 -37.31
N SER A 21 -7.89 -27.80 -38.28
CA SER A 21 -6.96 -28.89 -38.07
C SER A 21 -5.80 -28.33 -37.26
N CYS A 22 -5.84 -28.48 -35.94
CA CYS A 22 -4.64 -28.42 -35.14
C CYS A 22 -3.71 -29.47 -35.75
N ASN A 23 -2.59 -29.06 -36.30
CA ASN A 23 -1.47 -29.94 -36.52
C ASN A 23 -1.14 -30.56 -35.14
N ASN A 24 -1.70 -31.73 -34.86
CA ASN A 24 -1.21 -32.59 -33.80
C ASN A 24 0.21 -32.95 -34.20
N THR A 25 1.19 -32.22 -33.75
CA THR A 25 2.54 -32.73 -33.59
C THR A 25 2.37 -33.90 -32.60
N SER A 26 2.31 -35.13 -33.11
CA SER A 26 2.30 -36.33 -32.30
C SER A 26 3.49 -36.24 -31.36
N CYS A 27 3.25 -36.29 -30.05
CA CYS A 27 4.32 -36.50 -29.08
C CYS A 27 5.06 -37.74 -29.56
N ASP A 28 6.39 -37.63 -29.71
CA ASP A 28 7.20 -38.76 -30.15
C ASP A 28 7.10 -39.89 -29.10
N ASP A 29 6.27 -40.91 -29.40
CA ASP A 29 5.85 -41.95 -28.46
C ASP A 29 6.92 -43.06 -28.25
N THR A 30 8.16 -42.85 -28.73
CA THR A 30 9.25 -43.81 -28.61
C THR A 30 9.88 -43.88 -27.22
N ILE A 31 9.21 -43.35 -26.17
CA ILE A 31 9.83 -43.05 -24.89
C ILE A 31 9.43 -44.00 -23.77
N ASN A 32 10.33 -44.15 -22.82
CA ASN A 32 10.37 -45.09 -21.70
C ASN A 32 9.01 -45.35 -21.03
N LYS A 33 8.72 -46.65 -20.74
CA LYS A 33 7.63 -47.01 -19.84
C LYS A 33 7.97 -46.67 -18.40
N GLY A 34 7.04 -46.08 -17.67
CA GLY A 34 7.22 -45.70 -16.27
C GLY A 34 6.45 -44.42 -15.89
N VAL A 35 6.65 -43.97 -14.68
CA VAL A 35 6.11 -42.71 -14.16
C VAL A 35 7.26 -41.80 -13.86
N PHE A 36 7.22 -40.59 -14.40
CA PHE A 36 8.35 -39.66 -14.41
C PHE A 36 7.98 -38.31 -13.82
N ILE A 37 8.89 -37.69 -13.08
CA ILE A 37 8.90 -36.25 -12.86
C ILE A 37 9.26 -35.62 -14.21
N ASN A 38 8.32 -34.93 -14.85
CA ASN A 38 8.45 -34.48 -16.23
C ASN A 38 8.88 -33.01 -16.37
N GLU A 39 8.27 -32.13 -15.58
CA GLU A 39 8.55 -30.71 -15.60
C GLU A 39 8.33 -30.11 -14.21
N ILE A 40 9.06 -29.07 -13.84
CA ILE A 40 8.86 -28.31 -12.59
C ILE A 40 8.91 -26.83 -12.86
N LEU A 41 8.11 -26.06 -12.12
CA LEU A 41 8.19 -24.61 -12.11
C LEU A 41 8.34 -24.08 -10.68
N ILE A 42 9.45 -23.43 -10.43
CA ILE A 42 9.77 -22.75 -9.18
C ILE A 42 9.77 -21.23 -9.44
N ASN A 43 9.21 -20.42 -8.53
CA ASN A 43 8.92 -18.99 -8.70
C ASN A 43 7.84 -18.73 -9.77
N ASN A 44 6.72 -19.41 -9.64
CA ASN A 44 5.55 -19.22 -10.48
C ASN A 44 4.81 -17.91 -10.13
N SER A 45 4.49 -17.10 -11.12
CA SER A 45 3.71 -15.88 -10.93
C SER A 45 2.51 -15.75 -11.87
N CYS A 46 2.43 -16.55 -12.95
CA CYS A 46 1.36 -16.44 -13.93
C CYS A 46 1.13 -17.71 -14.79
N ILE A 47 1.78 -18.83 -14.49
CA ILE A 47 1.69 -20.05 -15.29
C ILE A 47 0.84 -21.10 -14.57
N SER A 48 -0.17 -21.68 -15.25
CA SER A 48 -1.06 -22.70 -14.70
C SER A 48 -1.73 -22.24 -13.40
N PHE A 49 -2.86 -21.53 -13.56
CA PHE A 49 -3.68 -21.06 -12.45
C PHE A 49 -4.25 -22.22 -11.64
N ASP A 50 -4.24 -22.08 -10.35
CA ASP A 50 -4.82 -22.97 -9.37
C ASP A 50 -6.21 -22.44 -8.99
N SER A 51 -7.26 -23.01 -9.58
CA SER A 51 -8.66 -22.61 -9.34
C SER A 51 -9.13 -22.95 -7.91
N ASP A 52 -8.58 -23.99 -7.27
CA ASP A 52 -9.00 -24.40 -5.94
C ASP A 52 -8.70 -23.33 -4.89
N TYR A 53 -7.62 -22.60 -5.09
CA TYR A 53 -7.15 -21.59 -4.11
C TYR A 53 -6.91 -20.20 -4.70
N GLY A 54 -7.23 -19.97 -5.96
CA GLY A 54 -7.20 -18.66 -6.58
C GLY A 54 -5.81 -18.06 -6.80
N LYS A 55 -4.76 -18.88 -7.00
CA LYS A 55 -3.36 -18.42 -7.07
C LYS A 55 -2.53 -19.14 -8.11
N PHE A 56 -1.29 -18.64 -8.31
CA PHE A 56 -0.25 -19.31 -9.07
C PHE A 56 0.75 -19.94 -8.10
N SER A 57 0.64 -21.25 -7.86
CA SER A 57 1.56 -22.00 -7.01
C SER A 57 2.70 -22.59 -7.82
N ASP A 58 3.88 -22.76 -7.21
CA ASP A 58 4.92 -23.62 -7.77
C ASP A 58 4.37 -25.02 -7.98
N TRP A 59 4.82 -25.72 -9.02
CA TRP A 59 4.27 -27.02 -9.36
C TRP A 59 5.31 -28.02 -9.84
N ILE A 60 4.94 -29.29 -9.75
CA ILE A 60 5.67 -30.47 -10.23
C ILE A 60 4.72 -31.20 -11.12
N GLU A 61 5.11 -31.49 -12.35
CA GLU A 61 4.36 -32.35 -13.27
C GLU A 61 4.90 -33.75 -13.22
N VAL A 62 3.99 -34.71 -13.10
CA VAL A 62 4.25 -36.16 -13.17
C VAL A 62 3.59 -36.70 -14.43
N TYR A 63 4.35 -37.40 -15.25
CA TYR A 63 3.90 -38.00 -16.53
C TYR A 63 3.83 -39.50 -16.43
N ASN A 64 2.73 -40.12 -16.92
CA ASN A 64 2.58 -41.55 -17.09
C ASN A 64 2.98 -41.95 -18.50
N GLY A 65 4.18 -42.49 -18.70
CA GLY A 65 4.68 -42.99 -19.97
C GLY A 65 4.17 -44.40 -20.35
N ASN A 66 3.33 -45.02 -19.52
CA ASN A 66 2.78 -46.36 -19.80
C ASN A 66 1.60 -46.28 -20.79
N PRO A 67 1.33 -47.40 -21.52
CA PRO A 67 0.16 -47.51 -22.40
C PRO A 67 -1.16 -47.68 -21.65
N GLU A 68 -1.11 -47.84 -20.33
CA GLU A 68 -2.26 -48.03 -19.45
C GLU A 68 -2.27 -47.00 -18.32
N LYS A 69 -3.44 -46.79 -17.73
CA LYS A 69 -3.57 -45.95 -16.54
C LYS A 69 -2.80 -46.56 -15.37
N ILE A 70 -2.24 -45.71 -14.53
CA ILE A 70 -1.51 -46.12 -13.33
C ILE A 70 -2.09 -45.49 -12.08
N ASN A 71 -2.23 -46.28 -11.01
CA ASN A 71 -2.59 -45.76 -9.70
C ASN A 71 -1.30 -45.51 -8.91
N ILE A 72 -1.07 -44.23 -8.54
CA ILE A 72 0.09 -43.77 -7.75
C ILE A 72 -0.29 -43.41 -6.31
N SER A 73 -1.48 -43.81 -5.85
CA SER A 73 -1.92 -43.63 -4.46
C SER A 73 -0.91 -44.25 -3.48
N GLY A 74 -0.55 -43.49 -2.44
CA GLY A 74 0.41 -43.92 -1.44
C GLY A 74 1.88 -43.87 -1.87
N TRP A 75 2.19 -43.45 -3.12
CA TRP A 75 3.56 -43.13 -3.48
C TRP A 75 4.01 -41.89 -2.72
N GLU A 76 5.31 -41.68 -2.59
CA GLU A 76 5.86 -40.58 -1.88
C GLU A 76 6.60 -39.62 -2.82
N LEU A 77 6.38 -38.32 -2.64
CA LEU A 77 7.18 -37.28 -3.29
C LEU A 77 8.12 -36.65 -2.24
N HIS A 78 9.43 -36.86 -2.43
CA HIS A 78 10.46 -36.33 -1.53
C HIS A 78 11.07 -35.05 -2.09
N ALA A 79 11.07 -33.99 -1.29
CA ALA A 79 11.80 -32.75 -1.55
C ALA A 79 12.99 -32.66 -0.60
N VAL A 80 14.22 -32.67 -1.15
CA VAL A 80 15.46 -32.70 -0.39
C VAL A 80 16.25 -31.42 -0.58
N SER A 81 16.64 -30.81 0.53
CA SER A 81 17.56 -29.67 0.59
C SER A 81 18.81 -30.04 1.40
N SER A 82 19.82 -29.18 1.45
CA SER A 82 21.01 -29.38 2.29
C SER A 82 20.71 -29.50 3.77
N LYS A 83 19.58 -28.97 4.24
CA LYS A 83 19.21 -28.89 5.66
C LYS A 83 18.04 -29.83 6.05
N LYS A 84 17.22 -30.25 5.10
CA LYS A 84 15.97 -30.97 5.38
C LYS A 84 15.55 -31.85 4.23
N LYS A 85 15.05 -33.04 4.56
CA LYS A 85 14.25 -33.93 3.70
C LYS A 85 12.79 -33.81 4.14
N ILE A 86 11.88 -33.57 3.21
CA ILE A 86 10.44 -33.57 3.43
C ILE A 86 9.86 -34.67 2.52
N SER A 87 9.00 -35.48 3.08
CA SER A 87 8.23 -36.49 2.34
C SER A 87 6.76 -36.12 2.37
N TRP A 88 6.07 -36.30 1.27
CA TRP A 88 4.63 -36.13 1.14
C TRP A 88 4.06 -37.36 0.47
N ILE A 89 2.99 -37.92 1.04
CA ILE A 89 2.31 -39.12 0.53
C ILE A 89 1.22 -38.67 -0.44
N ILE A 90 1.26 -39.20 -1.65
CA ILE A 90 0.25 -38.91 -2.67
C ILE A 90 -1.09 -39.52 -2.20
N PRO A 91 -2.18 -38.73 -2.21
CA PRO A 91 -3.48 -39.13 -1.69
C PRO A 91 -4.04 -40.37 -2.34
N SER A 92 -4.99 -41.04 -1.64
CA SER A 92 -5.75 -42.15 -2.18
C SER A 92 -6.51 -41.75 -3.45
N GLU A 93 -6.80 -42.73 -4.30
CA GLU A 93 -7.54 -42.57 -5.56
C GLU A 93 -6.85 -41.70 -6.62
N THR A 94 -5.53 -41.43 -6.48
CA THR A 94 -4.76 -40.70 -7.48
C THR A 94 -4.35 -41.59 -8.62
N VAL A 95 -5.00 -41.40 -9.78
CA VAL A 95 -4.78 -42.21 -11.01
C VAL A 95 -4.38 -41.26 -12.14
N ILE A 96 -3.30 -41.62 -12.86
CA ILE A 96 -2.88 -40.93 -14.09
C ILE A 96 -3.25 -41.82 -15.29
N GLN A 97 -4.00 -41.26 -16.25
CA GLN A 97 -4.38 -41.98 -17.47
C GLN A 97 -3.13 -42.33 -18.31
N ALA A 98 -3.31 -43.24 -19.30
CA ALA A 98 -2.22 -43.58 -20.22
C ALA A 98 -1.74 -42.34 -20.98
N LYS A 99 -0.42 -42.09 -21.00
CA LYS A 99 0.20 -40.95 -21.69
C LYS A 99 -0.28 -39.56 -21.22
N ASP A 100 -0.76 -39.49 -19.98
CA ASP A 100 -1.34 -38.27 -19.39
C ASP A 100 -0.47 -37.70 -18.26
N TYR A 101 -0.86 -36.56 -17.73
CA TYR A 101 -0.09 -35.78 -16.79
C TYR A 101 -0.86 -35.57 -15.48
N LEU A 102 -0.13 -35.28 -14.42
CA LEU A 102 -0.68 -34.84 -13.14
C LEU A 102 0.15 -33.64 -12.63
N ILE A 103 -0.52 -32.51 -12.43
CA ILE A 103 0.11 -31.33 -11.77
C ILE A 103 -0.06 -31.48 -10.25
N ILE A 104 1.07 -31.48 -9.54
CA ILE A 104 1.13 -31.42 -8.08
C ILE A 104 1.58 -30.00 -7.66
N ARG A 105 0.72 -29.27 -6.96
CA ARG A 105 1.02 -27.92 -6.44
C ARG A 105 1.89 -28.02 -5.19
N ALA A 106 3.05 -27.37 -5.20
CA ALA A 106 3.98 -27.38 -4.07
C ALA A 106 3.76 -26.15 -3.17
N ASP A 107 2.65 -26.12 -2.43
CA ASP A 107 2.17 -24.91 -1.72
C ASP A 107 1.94 -25.09 -0.20
N LYS A 108 2.27 -26.27 0.34
CA LYS A 108 2.21 -26.60 1.77
C LYS A 108 0.79 -26.80 2.32
N ARG A 109 -0.19 -27.14 1.51
CA ARG A 109 -1.58 -27.34 1.93
C ARG A 109 -1.88 -28.76 2.41
N ASP A 110 -1.17 -29.76 1.90
CA ASP A 110 -1.33 -31.18 2.28
C ASP A 110 -2.75 -31.70 2.02
N THR A 111 -3.28 -31.48 0.82
CA THR A 111 -4.62 -31.91 0.44
C THR A 111 -4.72 -32.09 -1.07
N LEU A 112 -5.47 -33.11 -1.56
CA LEU A 112 -5.61 -33.41 -2.98
C LEU A 112 -4.26 -33.36 -3.72
N ASN A 113 -4.17 -32.62 -4.82
CA ASN A 113 -2.94 -32.43 -5.59
C ASN A 113 -2.03 -31.30 -5.03
N HIS A 114 -2.16 -30.95 -3.74
CA HIS A 114 -1.38 -29.93 -3.07
C HIS A 114 -0.42 -30.55 -2.06
N ALA A 115 0.85 -30.56 -2.38
CA ALA A 115 1.88 -31.16 -1.53
C ALA A 115 2.05 -30.39 -0.21
N GLY A 116 2.33 -31.11 0.89
CA GLY A 116 2.58 -30.57 2.23
C GLY A 116 3.89 -29.78 2.37
N PHE A 117 4.55 -29.44 1.25
CA PHE A 117 5.78 -28.67 1.23
C PHE A 117 5.75 -27.57 0.13
N LYS A 118 6.71 -26.67 0.20
CA LYS A 118 6.99 -25.67 -0.86
C LYS A 118 8.32 -25.99 -1.51
N LEU A 119 8.37 -25.80 -2.82
CA LEU A 119 9.64 -25.65 -3.51
C LEU A 119 10.28 -24.31 -3.18
N ASN A 120 11.60 -24.28 -3.13
CA ASN A 120 12.35 -23.05 -2.92
C ASN A 120 13.78 -23.18 -3.47
N LYS A 121 14.51 -22.09 -3.50
CA LYS A 121 15.89 -22.05 -4.00
C LYS A 121 16.87 -22.99 -3.27
N SER A 122 16.50 -23.56 -2.13
CA SER A 122 17.33 -24.54 -1.40
C SER A 122 16.98 -25.99 -1.72
N THR A 123 15.83 -26.27 -2.34
CA THR A 123 15.46 -27.61 -2.80
C THR A 123 16.41 -28.01 -3.92
N ARG A 124 17.03 -29.19 -3.78
CA ARG A 124 18.06 -29.68 -4.72
C ARG A 124 17.69 -30.97 -5.41
N ILE A 125 16.90 -31.81 -4.77
CA ILE A 125 16.51 -33.09 -5.32
C ILE A 125 15.03 -33.30 -5.08
N LEU A 126 14.32 -33.75 -6.10
CA LEU A 126 13.00 -34.35 -6.01
C LEU A 126 13.14 -35.84 -6.28
N LYS A 127 12.38 -36.70 -5.58
CA LYS A 127 12.30 -38.13 -5.83
C LYS A 127 10.85 -38.55 -5.77
N LEU A 128 10.44 -39.36 -6.74
CA LEU A 128 9.20 -40.10 -6.74
C LEU A 128 9.49 -41.51 -6.23
N VAL A 129 8.85 -41.95 -5.18
CA VAL A 129 9.17 -43.19 -4.45
C VAL A 129 7.91 -44.03 -4.31
N ASN A 130 8.01 -45.33 -4.65
CA ASN A 130 6.96 -46.30 -4.50
C ASN A 130 7.44 -47.46 -3.58
N LYS A 131 6.79 -47.66 -2.45
CA LYS A 131 7.14 -48.71 -1.47
C LYS A 131 8.65 -48.77 -1.15
N GLY A 132 9.25 -47.61 -0.96
CA GLY A 132 10.69 -47.46 -0.66
C GLY A 132 11.64 -47.52 -1.86
N ARG A 133 11.17 -47.86 -3.05
CA ARG A 133 11.94 -47.85 -4.31
C ARG A 133 11.80 -46.49 -4.98
N THR A 134 12.93 -45.90 -5.37
CA THR A 134 12.91 -44.65 -6.19
C THR A 134 12.53 -45.02 -7.62
N GLU A 135 11.39 -44.56 -8.09
CA GLU A 135 10.92 -44.73 -9.47
C GLU A 135 11.54 -43.69 -10.41
N ASP A 136 11.66 -42.43 -9.94
CA ASP A 136 12.30 -41.37 -10.69
C ASP A 136 12.92 -40.34 -9.75
N SER A 137 13.93 -39.60 -10.24
CA SER A 137 14.57 -38.52 -9.47
C SER A 137 15.07 -37.41 -10.37
N LEU A 138 14.94 -36.18 -9.86
CA LEU A 138 15.38 -34.95 -10.50
C LEU A 138 16.37 -34.20 -9.60
N ILE A 139 17.55 -33.82 -10.16
CA ILE A 139 18.46 -32.87 -9.55
C ILE A 139 18.07 -31.50 -10.06
N ILE A 140 17.59 -30.66 -9.16
CA ILE A 140 17.14 -29.29 -9.48
C ILE A 140 18.36 -28.37 -9.66
N PRO A 141 18.48 -27.66 -10.78
CA PRO A 141 19.55 -26.69 -10.98
C PRO A 141 19.54 -25.61 -9.91
N LYS A 142 20.73 -25.06 -9.55
CA LYS A 142 20.84 -23.95 -8.59
C LYS A 142 20.16 -22.69 -9.10
N GLN A 143 20.23 -22.43 -10.38
CA GLN A 143 19.60 -21.28 -11.02
C GLN A 143 18.13 -21.59 -11.32
N GLN A 144 17.26 -20.75 -10.79
CA GLN A 144 15.83 -20.78 -11.01
C GLN A 144 15.37 -19.42 -11.50
N PHE A 145 14.50 -19.39 -12.47
CA PHE A 145 14.02 -18.20 -13.13
C PHE A 145 12.50 -18.07 -12.96
N ILE A 146 11.99 -16.84 -12.94
CA ILE A 146 10.56 -16.60 -12.83
C ILE A 146 9.85 -17.07 -14.09
N ASN A 147 8.79 -17.87 -13.93
CA ASN A 147 7.96 -18.37 -15.02
C ASN A 147 8.74 -19.13 -16.11
N ILE A 148 9.93 -19.63 -15.79
CA ILE A 148 10.70 -20.53 -16.66
C ILE A 148 10.80 -21.86 -15.93
N SER A 149 10.27 -22.91 -16.54
CA SER A 149 10.30 -24.25 -15.99
C SER A 149 11.61 -24.98 -16.32
N TYR A 150 11.84 -26.08 -15.62
CA TYR A 150 12.92 -27.03 -15.91
C TYR A 150 12.29 -28.40 -16.06
N GLY A 151 12.44 -28.99 -17.24
CA GLY A 151 11.77 -30.24 -17.60
C GLY A 151 12.57 -31.10 -18.55
N ARG A 152 12.03 -32.29 -18.81
CA ARG A 152 12.57 -33.20 -19.82
C ARG A 152 12.32 -32.65 -21.22
N GLU A 153 13.30 -32.73 -22.13
CA GLU A 153 13.13 -32.26 -23.52
C GLU A 153 11.96 -32.97 -24.22
N ASN A 154 11.83 -34.25 -23.98
CA ASN A 154 10.70 -35.11 -24.40
C ASN A 154 10.11 -35.76 -23.16
N ASN A 155 8.81 -36.01 -23.15
CA ASN A 155 8.12 -36.66 -22.03
C ASN A 155 8.79 -38.00 -21.64
N GLY A 156 9.14 -38.14 -20.35
CA GLY A 156 9.82 -39.33 -19.84
C GLY A 156 11.26 -39.52 -20.38
N GLY A 157 11.79 -38.64 -21.20
CA GLY A 157 13.15 -38.68 -21.75
C GLY A 157 14.25 -38.40 -20.73
N ASN A 158 15.52 -38.65 -21.10
CA ASN A 158 16.65 -38.48 -20.16
C ASN A 158 17.33 -37.10 -20.24
N LYS A 159 17.06 -36.31 -21.28
CA LYS A 159 17.64 -34.97 -21.45
C LYS A 159 16.74 -33.93 -20.82
N TRP A 160 17.36 -32.92 -20.19
CA TRP A 160 16.69 -31.85 -19.44
C TRP A 160 17.09 -30.50 -19.97
N GLY A 161 16.15 -29.56 -19.96
CA GLY A 161 16.37 -28.17 -20.34
C GLY A 161 15.41 -27.21 -19.65
N TYR A 162 15.63 -25.92 -19.88
CA TYR A 162 14.75 -24.85 -19.43
C TYR A 162 13.73 -24.51 -20.52
N PHE A 163 12.48 -24.34 -20.12
CA PHE A 163 11.41 -23.92 -21.02
C PHE A 163 10.99 -22.48 -20.67
N TYR A 164 11.22 -21.58 -21.60
CA TYR A 164 10.73 -20.19 -21.46
C TYR A 164 9.21 -20.13 -21.56
N THR A 165 8.61 -21.01 -22.34
CA THR A 165 7.18 -21.26 -22.37
C THR A 165 6.93 -22.62 -21.71
N PRO A 166 6.61 -22.68 -20.41
CA PRO A 166 6.28 -23.92 -19.73
C PRO A 166 5.11 -24.65 -20.38
N SER A 167 5.11 -25.97 -20.29
CA SER A 167 4.14 -26.86 -20.96
C SER A 167 3.27 -27.70 -20.00
N PRO A 168 2.67 -27.11 -18.92
CA PRO A 168 1.87 -27.88 -17.98
C PRO A 168 0.73 -28.61 -18.71
N GLU A 169 0.60 -29.92 -18.43
CA GLU A 169 -0.42 -30.82 -19.01
C GLU A 169 -0.34 -30.95 -20.55
N LYS A 170 0.85 -30.68 -21.11
CA LYS A 170 1.11 -30.79 -22.56
C LYS A 170 2.44 -31.46 -22.82
N CYS A 171 2.61 -31.91 -24.07
CA CYS A 171 3.87 -32.50 -24.50
C CYS A 171 5.03 -31.50 -24.43
N ASN A 172 6.10 -31.82 -23.70
CA ASN A 172 7.27 -30.97 -23.56
C ASN A 172 7.95 -30.69 -24.91
N SER A 173 8.00 -31.68 -25.83
CA SER A 173 8.58 -31.48 -27.17
C SER A 173 7.81 -30.46 -28.04
N SER A 174 6.62 -30.01 -27.60
CA SER A 174 5.90 -28.92 -28.25
C SER A 174 6.59 -27.56 -28.04
N GLN A 175 7.54 -27.46 -27.11
CA GLN A 175 8.27 -26.25 -26.76
C GLN A 175 9.77 -26.47 -26.92
N LEU A 176 10.49 -25.38 -27.15
CA LEU A 176 11.95 -25.42 -27.26
C LEU A 176 12.58 -25.49 -25.85
N ALA A 177 13.31 -26.57 -25.59
CA ALA A 177 14.13 -26.73 -24.40
C ALA A 177 15.52 -26.10 -24.60
N VAL A 178 15.91 -25.19 -23.71
CA VAL A 178 17.24 -24.57 -23.73
C VAL A 178 18.11 -25.22 -22.67
N THR A 179 19.20 -25.85 -23.09
CA THR A 179 20.16 -26.51 -22.18
C THR A 179 21.18 -25.53 -21.57
N ASN A 180 21.40 -24.40 -22.23
CA ASN A 180 22.30 -23.35 -21.76
C ASN A 180 21.51 -22.33 -20.92
N PHE A 181 21.89 -22.15 -19.66
CA PHE A 181 21.28 -21.16 -18.75
C PHE A 181 21.77 -19.70 -18.96
N LYS A 182 22.64 -19.45 -19.94
CA LYS A 182 23.04 -18.10 -20.32
C LYS A 182 21.84 -17.37 -20.92
N ARG A 183 21.58 -16.15 -20.46
CA ARG A 183 20.57 -15.28 -21.06
C ARG A 183 21.12 -14.50 -22.23
N ASN A 184 20.27 -14.20 -23.19
CA ASN A 184 20.55 -13.17 -24.18
C ASN A 184 20.73 -11.81 -23.50
N GLU A 185 21.49 -10.91 -24.12
CA GLU A 185 21.57 -9.52 -23.67
C GLU A 185 20.23 -8.80 -23.89
N GLU A 186 19.96 -7.81 -23.04
CA GLU A 186 18.69 -7.07 -23.08
C GLU A 186 18.59 -6.22 -24.37
N PRO A 187 17.36 -5.99 -24.89
CA PRO A 187 17.15 -5.10 -26.02
C PRO A 187 17.49 -3.65 -25.63
N VAL A 188 18.09 -2.93 -26.58
CA VAL A 188 18.47 -1.51 -26.43
C VAL A 188 17.47 -0.65 -27.16
N PHE A 189 16.89 0.30 -26.47
CA PHE A 189 15.94 1.27 -27.02
C PHE A 189 16.67 2.56 -27.43
N SER A 190 16.39 3.11 -28.60
CA SER A 190 17.03 4.33 -29.11
C SER A 190 16.69 5.59 -28.30
N LEU A 191 15.55 5.56 -27.58
CA LEU A 191 15.06 6.66 -26.77
C LEU A 191 14.83 6.20 -25.32
N ASN A 192 15.16 7.05 -24.37
CA ASN A 192 14.89 6.80 -22.96
C ASN A 192 13.37 6.89 -22.69
N ALA A 193 12.89 6.09 -21.73
CA ALA A 193 11.54 6.28 -21.19
C ALA A 193 11.38 7.70 -20.60
N GLY A 194 10.27 8.36 -20.88
CA GLY A 194 10.07 9.74 -20.42
C GLY A 194 8.94 10.49 -21.13
N ILE A 195 8.96 11.81 -20.96
CA ILE A 195 7.97 12.73 -21.52
C ILE A 195 8.51 13.37 -22.79
N TYR A 196 7.69 13.37 -23.83
CA TYR A 196 7.97 13.93 -25.17
C TYR A 196 6.88 14.90 -25.58
N LYS A 197 7.27 15.97 -26.29
CA LYS A 197 6.32 16.97 -26.80
C LYS A 197 5.66 16.58 -28.12
N ASN A 198 6.33 15.76 -28.91
CA ASN A 198 5.90 15.37 -30.26
C ASN A 198 5.90 13.86 -30.41
N THR A 199 5.23 13.37 -31.44
CA THR A 199 5.35 11.99 -31.91
C THR A 199 6.82 11.60 -32.07
N ILE A 200 7.17 10.40 -31.58
CA ILE A 200 8.52 9.85 -31.65
C ILE A 200 8.55 8.58 -32.47
N SER A 201 9.71 8.31 -33.08
CA SER A 201 10.02 7.05 -33.75
C SER A 201 11.03 6.29 -32.90
N LEU A 202 10.60 5.15 -32.36
CA LEU A 202 11.38 4.34 -31.43
C LEU A 202 12.03 3.18 -32.18
N GLU A 203 13.35 3.10 -32.14
CA GLU A 203 14.11 1.96 -32.62
C GLU A 203 14.50 1.05 -31.47
N ILE A 204 14.50 -0.27 -31.72
CA ILE A 204 14.94 -1.29 -30.76
C ILE A 204 16.01 -2.14 -31.45
N SER A 205 17.13 -2.35 -30.78
CA SER A 205 18.24 -3.15 -31.30
C SER A 205 18.66 -4.25 -30.32
N SER A 206 19.29 -5.29 -30.85
CA SER A 206 19.92 -6.34 -30.06
C SER A 206 21.35 -6.54 -30.49
N LYS A 207 22.23 -6.86 -29.54
CA LYS A 207 23.58 -7.31 -29.85
C LYS A 207 23.50 -8.65 -30.60
N ASN A 208 24.34 -8.82 -31.62
CA ASN A 208 24.39 -10.02 -32.46
C ASN A 208 23.15 -10.27 -33.34
N SER A 209 22.34 -9.24 -33.63
CA SER A 209 21.17 -9.34 -34.53
C SER A 209 20.18 -10.45 -34.18
N ASN A 210 20.05 -10.78 -32.89
CA ASN A 210 19.05 -11.72 -32.41
C ASN A 210 17.63 -11.18 -32.61
N GLU A 211 16.65 -12.07 -32.69
CA GLU A 211 15.25 -11.71 -32.85
C GLU A 211 14.74 -10.95 -31.61
N ILE A 212 14.05 -9.84 -31.86
CA ILE A 212 13.38 -9.04 -30.84
C ILE A 212 11.87 -9.24 -31.00
N ARG A 213 11.21 -9.56 -29.87
CA ARG A 213 9.73 -9.56 -29.77
C ARG A 213 9.29 -8.46 -28.82
N TYR A 214 8.16 -7.81 -29.13
CA TYR A 214 7.64 -6.73 -28.29
C TYR A 214 6.13 -6.72 -28.18
N THR A 215 5.63 -6.01 -27.16
CA THR A 215 4.21 -5.72 -26.92
C THR A 215 4.04 -4.25 -26.55
N ILE A 216 2.84 -3.72 -26.81
CA ILE A 216 2.44 -2.34 -26.45
C ILE A 216 1.13 -2.31 -25.63
N ASP A 217 0.61 -3.47 -25.28
CA ASP A 217 -0.67 -3.63 -24.58
C ASP A 217 -0.52 -4.01 -23.10
N GLY A 218 0.72 -4.02 -22.61
CA GLY A 218 1.08 -4.40 -21.24
C GLY A 218 1.42 -5.87 -21.04
N SER A 219 1.09 -6.76 -21.99
CA SER A 219 1.40 -8.19 -21.90
C SER A 219 2.93 -8.44 -21.89
N ARG A 220 3.32 -9.55 -21.29
CA ARG A 220 4.71 -10.01 -21.36
C ARG A 220 5.02 -10.51 -22.77
N PRO A 221 6.04 -9.97 -23.45
CA PRO A 221 6.41 -10.46 -24.77
C PRO A 221 6.92 -11.91 -24.70
N ASN A 222 6.55 -12.71 -25.71
CA ASN A 222 6.90 -14.11 -25.87
C ASN A 222 7.12 -14.45 -27.36
N ASN A 223 7.33 -15.73 -27.68
CA ASN A 223 7.58 -16.19 -29.05
C ASN A 223 6.45 -15.84 -30.04
N SER A 224 5.20 -15.68 -29.58
CA SER A 224 4.06 -15.31 -30.40
C SER A 224 3.80 -13.81 -30.50
N SER A 225 4.56 -13.00 -29.75
CA SER A 225 4.42 -11.53 -29.77
C SER A 225 4.94 -10.94 -31.09
N ILE A 226 4.60 -9.67 -31.33
CA ILE A 226 5.00 -8.96 -32.56
C ILE A 226 6.52 -8.99 -32.69
N LYS A 227 7.00 -9.42 -33.85
CA LYS A 227 8.43 -9.34 -34.19
C LYS A 227 8.78 -7.91 -34.55
N TYR A 228 9.89 -7.41 -34.00
CA TYR A 228 10.36 -6.08 -34.31
C TYR A 228 11.09 -6.09 -35.68
N GLU A 229 10.55 -5.38 -36.66
CA GLU A 229 11.11 -5.26 -38.01
C GLU A 229 11.26 -3.79 -38.45
N HIS A 230 10.46 -2.87 -37.87
CA HIS A 230 10.44 -1.46 -38.21
C HIS A 230 10.32 -0.58 -36.98
N PRO A 231 10.80 0.68 -37.01
CA PRO A 231 10.63 1.62 -35.91
C PRO A 231 9.16 1.76 -35.48
N ILE A 232 8.93 1.84 -34.17
CA ILE A 232 7.59 1.97 -33.57
C ILE A 232 7.28 3.46 -33.47
N VAL A 233 6.21 3.90 -34.17
CA VAL A 233 5.71 5.28 -34.07
C VAL A 233 4.85 5.40 -32.82
N ILE A 234 5.23 6.32 -31.91
CA ILE A 234 4.53 6.60 -30.67
C ILE A 234 4.00 8.04 -30.72
N ASN A 235 2.68 8.18 -30.82
CA ASN A 235 1.94 9.44 -30.89
C ASN A 235 1.03 9.71 -29.69
N GLU A 236 0.89 8.73 -28.81
CA GLU A 236 0.14 8.81 -27.55
C GLU A 236 0.90 8.05 -26.44
N MET A 237 0.40 8.10 -25.22
CA MET A 237 1.02 7.35 -24.11
C MET A 237 1.09 5.86 -24.45
N THR A 238 2.30 5.30 -24.43
CA THR A 238 2.55 3.91 -24.80
C THR A 238 3.61 3.29 -23.86
N SER A 239 3.30 2.11 -23.32
CA SER A 239 4.29 1.26 -22.65
C SER A 239 4.76 0.19 -23.61
N VAL A 240 6.04 0.21 -23.96
CA VAL A 240 6.66 -0.79 -24.84
C VAL A 240 7.44 -1.78 -23.97
N ARG A 241 7.16 -3.06 -24.12
CA ARG A 241 7.89 -4.16 -23.48
C ARG A 241 8.56 -4.99 -24.56
N ALA A 242 9.87 -5.23 -24.42
CA ALA A 242 10.62 -6.00 -25.43
C ALA A 242 11.53 -7.04 -24.79
N ILE A 243 11.80 -8.09 -25.56
CA ILE A 243 12.63 -9.22 -25.18
C ILE A 243 13.45 -9.68 -26.39
N VAL A 244 14.67 -10.15 -26.14
CA VAL A 244 15.53 -10.78 -27.15
C VAL A 244 15.46 -12.29 -27.02
N ILE A 245 15.20 -12.97 -28.12
CA ILE A 245 15.00 -14.43 -28.20
C ILE A 245 15.98 -15.03 -29.22
N ASN A 246 16.49 -16.21 -28.92
CA ASN A 246 17.15 -17.12 -29.86
C ASN A 246 17.01 -18.57 -29.39
N ASP A 247 17.36 -19.50 -30.24
CA ASP A 247 17.19 -20.93 -29.99
C ASP A 247 18.24 -21.56 -29.05
N TYR A 248 19.29 -20.81 -28.69
CA TYR A 248 20.44 -21.36 -27.96
C TYR A 248 20.51 -20.95 -26.51
N ASN A 249 20.00 -19.78 -26.17
CA ASN A 249 20.08 -19.19 -24.86
C ASN A 249 18.69 -18.92 -24.27
N LEU A 250 18.63 -18.81 -22.96
CA LEU A 250 17.41 -18.24 -22.33
C LEU A 250 17.15 -16.85 -22.88
N PRO A 251 15.88 -16.45 -23.04
CA PRO A 251 15.53 -15.09 -23.42
C PRO A 251 16.16 -14.06 -22.49
N SER A 252 16.34 -12.84 -22.98
CA SER A 252 16.79 -11.72 -22.15
C SER A 252 15.83 -11.46 -21.00
N LYS A 253 16.17 -10.60 -20.07
CA LYS A 253 15.15 -9.95 -19.25
C LYS A 253 14.23 -9.09 -20.14
N ILE A 254 13.00 -8.90 -19.73
CA ILE A 254 12.08 -7.98 -20.38
C ILE A 254 12.47 -6.57 -20.02
N VAL A 255 12.67 -5.71 -21.01
CA VAL A 255 12.84 -4.27 -20.80
C VAL A 255 11.49 -3.60 -21.03
N SER A 256 11.05 -2.81 -20.06
CA SER A 256 9.80 -2.05 -20.11
C SER A 256 10.09 -0.57 -20.07
N ASN A 257 9.60 0.18 -21.06
CA ASN A 257 9.78 1.62 -21.17
C ASN A 257 8.43 2.28 -21.49
N SER A 258 8.07 3.28 -20.69
CA SER A 258 6.86 4.10 -20.91
C SER A 258 7.21 5.45 -21.53
N TYR A 259 6.46 5.82 -22.55
CA TYR A 259 6.61 7.07 -23.32
C TYR A 259 5.32 7.87 -23.23
N PHE A 260 5.40 9.11 -22.77
CA PHE A 260 4.27 10.00 -22.59
C PHE A 260 4.35 11.14 -23.61
N ILE A 261 3.34 11.29 -24.45
CA ILE A 261 3.26 12.40 -25.41
C ILE A 261 2.33 13.45 -24.83
N ASN A 262 2.88 14.63 -24.49
CA ASN A 262 2.15 15.77 -23.92
C ASN A 262 1.19 15.38 -22.75
N PRO A 263 1.67 14.75 -21.67
CA PRO A 263 0.82 14.43 -20.53
C PRO A 263 0.29 15.73 -19.89
N ILE A 264 -0.89 15.66 -19.27
CA ILE A 264 -1.53 16.81 -18.65
C ILE A 264 -0.98 17.02 -17.24
N GLY A 265 -0.61 18.26 -16.93
CA GLY A 265 -0.15 18.70 -15.60
C GLY A 265 1.26 18.24 -15.25
N ASP A 266 1.73 18.70 -14.08
CA ASP A 266 3.13 18.51 -13.62
C ASP A 266 3.26 17.50 -12.48
N LEU A 267 2.21 16.76 -12.14
CA LEU A 267 2.31 15.73 -11.11
C LEU A 267 3.29 14.63 -11.52
N PRO A 268 3.99 14.02 -10.57
CA PRO A 268 4.76 12.81 -10.85
C PRO A 268 3.88 11.72 -11.44
N ILE A 269 4.46 10.89 -12.30
CA ILE A 269 3.73 9.83 -13.00
C ILE A 269 4.19 8.48 -12.48
N VAL A 270 3.23 7.61 -12.19
CA VAL A 270 3.43 6.17 -12.01
C VAL A 270 2.88 5.45 -13.24
N SER A 271 3.71 4.62 -13.87
CA SER A 271 3.28 3.67 -14.90
C SER A 271 3.33 2.26 -14.35
N LEU A 272 2.19 1.59 -14.34
CA LEU A 272 2.06 0.17 -14.02
C LEU A 272 1.77 -0.61 -15.29
N THR A 273 2.59 -1.63 -15.57
CA THR A 273 2.43 -2.46 -16.76
C THR A 273 2.39 -3.93 -16.36
N THR A 274 1.33 -4.63 -16.73
CA THR A 274 1.11 -6.04 -16.41
C THR A 274 0.21 -6.71 -17.45
N ASP A 275 0.18 -8.04 -17.48
CA ASP A 275 -0.72 -8.78 -18.37
C ASP A 275 -2.17 -8.41 -18.11
N LYS A 276 -2.95 -8.21 -19.18
CA LYS A 276 -4.38 -7.87 -19.08
C LYS A 276 -5.15 -8.88 -18.24
N SER A 277 -4.87 -10.16 -18.42
CA SER A 277 -5.47 -11.24 -17.64
C SER A 277 -5.18 -11.14 -16.14
N SER A 278 -3.99 -10.67 -15.75
CA SER A 278 -3.65 -10.42 -14.34
C SER A 278 -4.62 -9.44 -13.65
N LEU A 279 -5.25 -8.54 -14.42
CA LEU A 279 -6.18 -7.54 -13.91
C LEU A 279 -7.64 -7.92 -14.13
N TRP A 280 -7.99 -8.38 -15.34
CA TRP A 280 -9.38 -8.46 -15.81
C TRP A 280 -9.86 -9.85 -16.19
N ASP A 281 -9.06 -10.90 -15.98
CA ASP A 281 -9.55 -12.26 -16.12
C ASP A 281 -10.71 -12.53 -15.15
N ALA A 282 -11.75 -13.22 -15.62
CA ALA A 282 -12.96 -13.46 -14.84
C ALA A 282 -12.72 -14.32 -13.59
N GLU A 283 -11.69 -15.18 -13.61
CA GLU A 283 -11.39 -16.12 -12.53
C GLU A 283 -10.27 -15.59 -11.61
N TYR A 284 -9.19 -15.06 -12.17
CA TYR A 284 -8.00 -14.68 -11.38
C TYR A 284 -7.55 -13.23 -11.52
N GLY A 285 -8.21 -12.43 -12.35
CA GLY A 285 -7.88 -11.00 -12.49
C GLY A 285 -8.14 -10.24 -11.21
N ILE A 286 -7.11 -9.60 -10.64
CA ILE A 286 -7.22 -8.94 -9.32
C ILE A 286 -8.11 -7.70 -9.32
N TYR A 287 -8.33 -7.07 -10.46
CA TYR A 287 -9.23 -5.92 -10.57
C TYR A 287 -10.69 -6.35 -10.62
N GLU A 288 -11.03 -7.41 -11.36
CA GLU A 288 -12.37 -8.01 -11.37
C GLU A 288 -12.66 -8.69 -10.04
N ASN A 289 -11.75 -9.52 -9.55
CA ASN A 289 -11.89 -10.29 -8.32
C ASN A 289 -11.19 -9.60 -7.15
N SER A 290 -11.56 -8.36 -6.85
CA SER A 290 -10.86 -7.51 -5.88
C SER A 290 -10.85 -8.03 -4.43
N LEU A 291 -11.63 -9.05 -4.10
CA LEU A 291 -11.61 -9.74 -2.81
C LEU A 291 -10.48 -10.76 -2.70
N ILE A 292 -9.93 -11.21 -3.83
CA ILE A 292 -8.76 -12.09 -3.86
C ILE A 292 -7.57 -11.35 -3.26
N LYS A 293 -6.95 -11.92 -2.23
CA LYS A 293 -5.78 -11.35 -1.55
C LYS A 293 -4.47 -11.78 -2.23
N GLU A 294 -4.49 -11.95 -3.54
CA GLU A 294 -3.34 -12.42 -4.31
C GLU A 294 -2.58 -11.26 -4.95
N LYS A 295 -1.38 -11.55 -5.38
CA LYS A 295 -0.47 -10.63 -6.03
C LYS A 295 -0.28 -11.02 -7.49
N ARG A 296 0.01 -10.04 -8.33
CA ARG A 296 0.37 -10.25 -9.75
C ARG A 296 1.69 -9.56 -10.03
N LEU A 297 2.48 -10.15 -10.90
CA LEU A 297 3.70 -9.55 -11.39
C LEU A 297 3.36 -8.34 -12.26
N ALA A 298 3.99 -7.21 -11.99
CA ALA A 298 3.87 -5.99 -12.79
C ALA A 298 5.21 -5.28 -12.90
N ASN A 299 5.36 -4.45 -13.90
CA ASN A 299 6.46 -3.49 -13.98
C ASN A 299 5.99 -2.16 -13.39
N PHE A 300 6.82 -1.53 -12.58
CA PHE A 300 6.61 -0.23 -11.98
C PHE A 300 7.65 0.75 -12.48
N GLU A 301 7.21 1.83 -13.09
CA GLU A 301 8.06 2.98 -13.44
C GLU A 301 7.55 4.21 -12.70
N TYR A 302 8.48 5.00 -12.16
CA TYR A 302 8.20 6.27 -11.52
C TYR A 302 8.94 7.40 -12.21
N PHE A 303 8.19 8.44 -12.60
CA PHE A 303 8.71 9.62 -13.28
C PHE A 303 8.50 10.86 -12.44
N GLU A 304 9.55 11.62 -12.28
CA GLU A 304 9.53 12.90 -11.59
C GLU A 304 10.27 13.96 -12.40
N LYS A 305 9.67 15.15 -12.52
CA LYS A 305 10.23 16.26 -13.31
C LYS A 305 10.60 15.85 -14.75
N GLY A 306 9.73 15.05 -15.35
CA GLY A 306 9.88 14.58 -16.74
C GLY A 306 10.87 13.44 -16.95
N LYS A 307 11.55 12.94 -15.93
CA LYS A 307 12.54 11.87 -16.03
C LYS A 307 12.10 10.63 -15.27
N ARG A 308 12.39 9.45 -15.81
CA ARG A 308 12.25 8.18 -15.08
C ARG A 308 13.33 8.09 -13.99
N VAL A 309 12.91 7.90 -12.75
CA VAL A 309 13.80 7.75 -11.58
C VAL A 309 13.83 6.33 -11.04
N LEU A 310 12.78 5.53 -11.27
CA LEU A 310 12.72 4.11 -10.92
C LEU A 310 12.08 3.29 -12.04
N ASN A 311 12.58 2.07 -12.21
CA ASN A 311 12.01 1.03 -13.06
C ASN A 311 12.35 -0.34 -12.47
N GLN A 312 11.34 -1.10 -12.03
CA GLN A 312 11.55 -2.45 -11.48
C GLN A 312 10.29 -3.32 -11.56
N GLU A 313 10.49 -4.64 -11.58
CA GLU A 313 9.40 -5.61 -11.46
C GLU A 313 8.97 -5.74 -10.00
N ILE A 314 7.65 -5.79 -9.77
CA ILE A 314 7.02 -5.72 -8.45
C ILE A 314 5.87 -6.73 -8.29
N ASP A 315 5.47 -6.94 -7.05
CA ASP A 315 4.19 -7.52 -6.69
C ASP A 315 3.10 -6.44 -6.66
N LEU A 316 2.08 -6.57 -7.50
CA LEU A 316 0.89 -5.71 -7.54
C LEU A 316 -0.31 -6.42 -6.91
N SER A 317 -1.04 -5.75 -6.03
CA SER A 317 -2.29 -6.26 -5.44
C SER A 317 -3.30 -5.15 -5.18
N ILE A 318 -4.59 -5.50 -5.07
CA ILE A 318 -5.63 -4.53 -4.68
C ILE A 318 -5.54 -4.28 -3.17
N HIS A 319 -5.68 -3.03 -2.76
CA HIS A 319 -5.61 -2.58 -1.37
C HIS A 319 -6.95 -2.04 -0.86
N GLY A 320 -7.12 -2.11 0.47
CA GLY A 320 -8.28 -1.60 1.20
C GLY A 320 -9.23 -2.68 1.67
N ASN A 321 -10.28 -2.25 2.34
CA ASN A 321 -11.38 -3.09 2.80
C ASN A 321 -12.61 -2.82 1.92
N VAL A 322 -13.37 -1.80 2.24
CA VAL A 322 -14.54 -1.36 1.47
C VAL A 322 -14.11 -0.77 0.12
N ALA A 323 -13.02 -0.01 0.10
CA ALA A 323 -12.47 0.63 -1.11
C ALA A 323 -12.09 -0.34 -2.24
N LYS A 324 -11.95 -1.65 -1.96
CA LYS A 324 -11.78 -2.68 -3.01
C LYS A 324 -12.95 -2.76 -3.98
N ASN A 325 -14.14 -2.36 -3.55
CA ASN A 325 -15.35 -2.39 -4.36
C ASN A 325 -15.61 -1.08 -5.09
N HIS A 326 -14.78 -0.05 -4.90
CA HIS A 326 -14.90 1.20 -5.64
C HIS A 326 -14.58 0.99 -7.13
N PRO A 327 -15.16 1.83 -8.02
CA PRO A 327 -14.82 1.78 -9.44
C PRO A 327 -13.31 1.97 -9.67
N GLN A 328 -12.71 2.97 -9.06
CA GLN A 328 -11.28 3.26 -9.06
C GLN A 328 -10.64 2.65 -7.82
N LYS A 329 -10.00 1.50 -7.97
CA LYS A 329 -9.47 0.72 -6.86
C LYS A 329 -8.09 1.21 -6.42
N ALA A 330 -7.80 1.11 -5.14
CA ALA A 330 -6.46 1.35 -4.62
C ALA A 330 -5.56 0.13 -4.84
N PHE A 331 -4.28 0.39 -5.14
CA PHE A 331 -3.26 -0.65 -5.30
C PHE A 331 -2.26 -0.62 -4.14
N LYS A 332 -1.73 -1.79 -3.83
CA LYS A 332 -0.48 -1.96 -3.09
C LYS A 332 0.58 -2.45 -4.05
N ILE A 333 1.69 -1.77 -4.11
CA ILE A 333 2.91 -2.20 -4.79
C ILE A 333 3.93 -2.65 -3.75
N SER A 334 4.65 -3.73 -4.03
CA SER A 334 5.67 -4.26 -3.12
C SER A 334 6.84 -4.79 -3.91
N THR A 335 8.04 -4.53 -3.43
CA THR A 335 9.25 -5.12 -3.99
C THR A 335 9.30 -6.62 -3.74
N ASN A 336 10.00 -7.33 -4.61
CA ASN A 336 10.22 -8.76 -4.47
C ASN A 336 11.62 -9.13 -4.99
N LYS A 337 12.52 -9.48 -4.08
CA LYS A 337 13.92 -9.86 -4.38
C LYS A 337 14.09 -11.03 -5.36
N ASN A 338 13.00 -11.75 -5.66
CA ASN A 338 13.05 -12.78 -6.68
C ASN A 338 12.95 -12.20 -8.09
N TYR A 339 12.42 -10.98 -8.22
CA TYR A 339 12.23 -10.29 -9.48
C TYR A 339 13.37 -9.32 -9.74
N ASP A 340 13.57 -8.37 -8.81
CA ASP A 340 14.47 -7.25 -8.93
C ASP A 340 14.97 -6.79 -7.56
N GLU A 341 15.18 -5.50 -7.34
CA GLU A 341 15.63 -4.90 -6.08
C GLU A 341 14.71 -5.17 -4.90
N ASP A 342 15.28 -5.25 -3.69
CA ASP A 342 14.54 -5.53 -2.45
C ASP A 342 13.85 -4.28 -1.87
N PHE A 343 14.14 -3.09 -2.44
CA PHE A 343 13.58 -1.81 -2.02
C PHE A 343 13.28 -0.90 -3.22
N PHE A 344 12.30 -0.01 -3.06
CA PHE A 344 12.16 1.20 -3.84
C PHE A 344 13.13 2.24 -3.27
N ASN A 345 14.30 2.41 -3.90
CA ASN A 345 15.37 3.32 -3.44
C ASN A 345 15.15 4.72 -4.02
N HIS A 346 14.29 5.52 -3.38
CA HIS A 346 14.01 6.90 -3.76
C HIS A 346 13.30 7.65 -2.64
N GLN A 347 13.65 8.91 -2.42
CA GLN A 347 12.96 9.80 -1.48
C GLN A 347 11.66 10.34 -2.09
N PHE A 348 10.57 9.57 -2.02
CA PHE A 348 9.28 9.97 -2.58
C PHE A 348 8.64 11.17 -1.85
N PHE A 349 8.91 11.36 -0.58
CA PHE A 349 8.21 12.31 0.29
C PHE A 349 9.17 13.35 0.87
N ASN A 350 9.06 14.61 0.42
CA ASN A 350 9.97 15.69 0.81
C ASN A 350 9.94 16.03 2.31
N ASN A 351 8.88 15.64 3.02
CA ASN A 351 8.70 15.85 4.46
C ASN A 351 9.08 14.61 5.30
N LYS A 352 9.77 13.64 4.71
CA LYS A 352 10.29 12.43 5.33
C LYS A 352 11.76 12.25 5.01
N ASN A 353 12.50 11.62 5.91
CA ASN A 353 13.90 11.24 5.66
C ASN A 353 14.04 9.87 5.01
N ALA A 354 13.01 9.04 5.08
CA ALA A 354 13.00 7.70 4.49
C ALA A 354 13.16 7.77 2.96
N ASP A 355 14.08 6.98 2.42
CA ASP A 355 14.42 6.89 1.01
C ASP A 355 14.42 5.44 0.45
N ALA A 356 14.10 4.45 1.31
CA ALA A 356 14.02 3.05 0.94
C ALA A 356 12.73 2.41 1.48
N PHE A 357 11.91 1.86 0.57
CA PHE A 357 10.59 1.34 0.92
C PHE A 357 10.39 -0.08 0.37
N LYS A 358 9.86 -1.00 1.18
CA LYS A 358 9.46 -2.35 0.73
C LYS A 358 8.07 -2.40 0.10
N SER A 359 7.22 -1.48 0.47
CA SER A 359 5.87 -1.39 -0.09
C SER A 359 5.32 0.02 0.01
N LEU A 360 4.55 0.39 -1.01
CA LEU A 360 3.84 1.65 -1.10
C LEU A 360 2.38 1.41 -1.48
N LEU A 361 1.55 2.41 -1.26
CA LEU A 361 0.14 2.41 -1.63
C LEU A 361 -0.11 3.45 -2.72
N LEU A 362 -0.96 3.11 -3.68
CA LEU A 362 -1.56 4.03 -4.64
C LEU A 362 -3.04 4.12 -4.27
N ARG A 363 -3.47 5.23 -3.67
CA ARG A 363 -4.80 5.37 -3.08
C ARG A 363 -5.60 6.49 -3.76
N ALA A 364 -6.79 6.17 -4.26
CA ALA A 364 -7.69 7.12 -4.90
C ALA A 364 -8.66 7.71 -3.88
N GLY A 365 -8.20 8.64 -3.03
CA GLY A 365 -9.04 9.39 -2.07
C GLY A 365 -9.61 8.60 -0.88
N GLY A 366 -9.26 7.33 -0.66
CA GLY A 366 -9.76 6.54 0.46
C GLY A 366 -11.17 5.97 0.28
N HIS A 367 -11.89 5.67 1.38
CA HIS A 367 -13.24 5.14 1.33
C HIS A 367 -14.28 6.26 1.25
N ALA A 368 -14.21 7.24 2.15
CA ALA A 368 -15.21 8.29 2.24
C ALA A 368 -14.93 9.43 1.26
N ASP A 369 -13.68 9.86 1.10
CA ASP A 369 -13.34 11.05 0.30
C ASP A 369 -13.17 10.77 -1.21
N HIS A 370 -13.14 9.51 -1.63
CA HIS A 370 -13.07 9.13 -3.04
C HIS A 370 -14.17 9.79 -3.90
N PHE A 371 -15.36 10.02 -3.32
CA PHE A 371 -16.52 10.60 -3.98
C PHE A 371 -16.58 12.13 -3.90
N TYR A 372 -15.61 12.78 -3.25
CA TYR A 372 -15.66 14.21 -2.90
C TYR A 372 -14.41 14.96 -3.35
N THR A 373 -13.45 15.18 -2.46
CA THR A 373 -12.28 16.00 -2.75
C THR A 373 -11.04 15.20 -3.18
N GLN A 374 -10.92 13.97 -2.74
CA GLN A 374 -9.81 13.04 -2.94
C GLN A 374 -8.49 13.44 -2.24
N PHE A 375 -8.55 14.34 -1.21
CA PHE A 375 -7.36 14.78 -0.47
C PHE A 375 -7.57 15.05 1.03
N ARG A 376 -8.72 14.71 1.64
CA ARG A 376 -8.98 14.98 3.06
C ARG A 376 -8.00 14.28 4.00
N ASP A 377 -7.63 13.04 3.69
CA ASP A 377 -6.64 12.29 4.46
C ASP A 377 -5.27 12.97 4.35
N GLU A 378 -4.85 13.32 3.14
CA GLU A 378 -3.58 14.02 2.88
C GLU A 378 -3.54 15.39 3.54
N LEU A 379 -4.63 16.14 3.49
CA LEU A 379 -4.77 17.40 4.20
C LEU A 379 -4.50 17.22 5.70
N GLY A 380 -5.19 16.28 6.35
CA GLY A 380 -5.00 16.02 7.78
C GLY A 380 -3.60 15.54 8.14
N GLN A 381 -3.02 14.62 7.33
CA GLN A 381 -1.66 14.11 7.51
C GLN A 381 -0.60 15.24 7.51
N HIS A 382 -0.82 16.30 6.76
CA HIS A 382 0.20 17.33 6.57
C HIS A 382 0.03 18.56 7.48
N LEU A 383 -1.13 18.76 8.13
CA LEU A 383 -1.37 19.97 8.92
C LEU A 383 -0.40 20.17 10.08
N HIS A 384 0.04 19.12 10.74
CA HIS A 384 0.91 19.19 11.92
C HIS A 384 2.42 19.12 11.59
N VAL A 385 2.79 18.86 10.33
CA VAL A 385 4.20 18.76 9.90
C VAL A 385 4.95 20.06 10.18
N GLY A 386 6.08 19.95 10.88
CA GLY A 386 6.89 21.10 11.30
C GLY A 386 6.44 21.79 12.59
N PHE A 387 5.32 21.36 13.20
CA PHE A 387 4.82 21.90 14.47
C PHE A 387 4.88 20.90 15.62
N THR A 388 4.65 19.63 15.34
CA THR A 388 4.65 18.56 16.35
C THR A 388 5.57 17.42 15.91
N LYS A 389 5.81 16.46 16.83
CA LYS A 389 6.55 15.22 16.55
C LYS A 389 5.62 14.03 16.28
N LEU A 390 4.38 14.29 15.92
CA LEU A 390 3.40 13.24 15.66
C LEU A 390 3.76 12.48 14.39
N ASP A 391 3.76 11.16 14.48
CA ASP A 391 4.01 10.28 13.36
C ASP A 391 2.89 10.36 12.32
N PHE A 392 3.26 10.45 11.06
CA PHE A 392 2.32 10.57 9.94
C PHE A 392 2.72 9.71 8.75
N GLN A 393 1.78 9.42 7.91
CA GLN A 393 1.98 8.70 6.68
C GLN A 393 2.44 9.66 5.57
N GLY A 394 3.66 9.48 5.05
CA GLY A 394 4.13 10.22 3.88
C GLY A 394 3.18 10.00 2.71
N SER A 395 2.83 11.07 2.01
CA SER A 395 1.92 11.05 0.86
C SER A 395 2.22 12.17 -0.12
N ARG A 396 1.95 11.91 -1.41
CA ARG A 396 1.96 12.91 -2.49
C ARG A 396 1.01 12.51 -3.63
N PRO A 397 0.35 13.47 -4.29
CA PRO A 397 -0.45 13.20 -5.46
C PRO A 397 0.42 12.80 -6.66
N ILE A 398 -0.10 11.86 -7.46
CA ILE A 398 0.51 11.37 -8.70
C ILE A 398 -0.57 11.12 -9.75
N VAL A 399 -0.16 11.01 -11.00
CA VAL A 399 -0.99 10.45 -12.08
C VAL A 399 -0.62 8.99 -12.28
N LEU A 400 -1.61 8.12 -12.23
CA LEU A 400 -1.42 6.70 -12.54
C LEU A 400 -1.78 6.42 -13.99
N TYR A 401 -0.89 5.73 -14.69
CA TYR A 401 -1.17 5.05 -15.96
C TYR A 401 -1.11 3.54 -15.74
N LEU A 402 -2.06 2.82 -16.31
CA LEU A 402 -2.17 1.37 -16.23
C LEU A 402 -2.21 0.79 -17.65
N ASN A 403 -1.20 0.00 -18.00
CA ASN A 403 -1.01 -0.53 -19.35
C ASN A 403 -1.13 0.55 -20.44
N GLY A 404 -0.43 1.67 -20.27
CA GLY A 404 -0.46 2.76 -21.23
C GLY A 404 -1.69 3.67 -21.17
N ASN A 405 -2.71 3.36 -20.38
CA ASN A 405 -3.94 4.15 -20.31
C ASN A 405 -3.93 5.06 -19.07
N PHE A 406 -4.35 6.29 -19.21
CA PHE A 406 -4.63 7.17 -18.08
C PHE A 406 -5.60 6.47 -17.12
N TRP A 407 -5.18 6.28 -15.87
CA TRP A 407 -5.99 5.57 -14.88
C TRP A 407 -6.57 6.49 -13.81
N GLY A 408 -5.99 7.67 -13.65
CA GLY A 408 -6.53 8.73 -12.80
C GLY A 408 -5.54 9.31 -11.81
N ILE A 409 -6.05 10.21 -10.96
CA ILE A 409 -5.31 10.81 -9.87
C ILE A 409 -5.27 9.83 -8.69
N TYR A 410 -4.07 9.61 -8.17
CA TYR A 410 -3.83 8.80 -6.98
C TYR A 410 -2.96 9.55 -5.99
N ASN A 411 -3.00 9.14 -4.73
CA ASN A 411 -2.02 9.55 -3.72
C ASN A 411 -1.05 8.38 -3.51
N LEU A 412 0.21 8.58 -3.87
CA LEU A 412 1.30 7.67 -3.52
C LEU A 412 1.56 7.83 -2.02
N LYS A 413 1.51 6.74 -1.25
CA LYS A 413 1.58 6.78 0.21
C LYS A 413 2.50 5.70 0.77
N GLU A 414 3.11 5.96 1.92
CA GLU A 414 3.75 4.92 2.72
C GLU A 414 2.73 3.85 3.13
N LYS A 415 3.18 2.62 3.27
CA LYS A 415 2.38 1.56 3.90
C LYS A 415 2.67 1.50 5.39
N LEU A 416 1.71 1.87 6.23
CA LEU A 416 1.82 1.81 7.70
C LEU A 416 1.77 0.35 8.18
N ASN A 417 2.91 -0.29 8.23
CA ASN A 417 3.17 -1.65 8.72
C ASN A 417 4.55 -1.68 9.39
N ALA A 418 5.07 -2.87 9.72
CA ALA A 418 6.41 -2.99 10.29
C ALA A 418 7.51 -2.35 9.42
N ASP A 419 7.37 -2.39 8.08
CA ASP A 419 8.35 -1.77 7.19
C ASP A 419 8.34 -0.22 7.30
N TYR A 420 7.22 0.41 7.67
CA TYR A 420 7.17 1.85 7.98
C TYR A 420 8.12 2.20 9.12
N ILE A 421 8.10 1.42 10.20
CA ILE A 421 8.98 1.68 11.35
C ILE A 421 10.43 1.50 10.93
N THR A 422 10.78 0.41 10.24
CA THR A 422 12.16 0.17 9.78
C THR A 422 12.66 1.21 8.77
N SER A 423 11.79 1.81 7.97
CA SER A 423 12.16 2.85 7.00
C SER A 423 12.31 4.25 7.61
N ASN A 424 11.55 4.57 8.66
CA ASN A 424 11.56 5.90 9.29
C ASN A 424 12.41 5.96 10.55
N TYR A 425 12.78 4.79 11.13
CA TYR A 425 13.57 4.64 12.35
C TYR A 425 14.67 3.60 12.12
N ASP A 426 15.79 3.77 12.75
CA ASP A 426 16.90 2.80 12.66
C ASP A 426 16.65 1.59 13.58
N LEU A 427 15.58 0.84 13.28
CA LEU A 427 15.14 -0.32 14.07
C LEU A 427 14.91 -1.53 13.16
N LYS A 428 15.22 -2.73 13.66
CA LYS A 428 14.87 -4.00 13.04
C LYS A 428 13.48 -4.45 13.49
N LYS A 429 12.89 -5.40 12.75
CA LYS A 429 11.50 -5.86 12.98
C LYS A 429 11.25 -6.54 14.31
N ASP A 430 12.28 -7.03 14.96
CA ASP A 430 12.26 -7.68 16.28
C ASP A 430 12.62 -6.72 17.43
N GLU A 431 12.86 -5.44 17.15
CA GLU A 431 13.23 -4.42 18.12
C GLU A 431 12.06 -3.49 18.50
N PHE A 432 10.85 -3.74 18.00
CA PHE A 432 9.67 -2.94 18.32
C PHE A 432 8.38 -3.76 18.30
N SER A 433 7.39 -3.26 19.01
CA SER A 433 6.01 -3.75 18.98
C SER A 433 5.11 -2.74 18.29
N MET A 434 4.25 -3.20 17.37
CA MET A 434 3.25 -2.39 16.66
C MET A 434 1.88 -3.02 16.76
N LEU A 435 0.91 -2.22 17.20
CA LEU A 435 -0.48 -2.62 17.41
C LEU A 435 -1.42 -1.78 16.53
N GLU A 436 -2.59 -2.32 16.27
CA GLU A 436 -3.63 -1.66 15.49
C GLU A 436 -5.00 -1.82 16.16
N GLN A 437 -5.89 -0.84 15.98
CA GLN A 437 -7.24 -0.80 16.50
C GLN A 437 -7.34 -0.74 18.04
N ALA A 438 -8.51 -0.39 18.56
CA ALA A 438 -8.72 -0.29 20.02
C ALA A 438 -8.61 -1.64 20.75
N TRP A 439 -8.78 -2.77 20.04
CA TRP A 439 -8.64 -4.12 20.61
C TRP A 439 -7.23 -4.70 20.53
N GLN A 440 -6.23 -3.86 20.26
CA GLN A 440 -4.80 -4.18 20.28
C GLN A 440 -4.41 -5.35 19.35
N GLU A 441 -4.85 -5.33 18.10
CA GLU A 441 -4.43 -6.30 17.10
C GLU A 441 -2.92 -6.22 16.85
N ILE A 442 -2.20 -7.31 17.09
CA ILE A 442 -0.74 -7.36 16.93
C ILE A 442 -0.38 -7.35 15.44
N LYS A 443 0.40 -6.38 14.99
CA LYS A 443 1.01 -6.35 13.65
C LYS A 443 2.46 -6.84 13.66
N THR A 444 3.20 -6.56 14.74
CA THR A 444 4.50 -7.16 15.07
C THR A 444 4.75 -7.06 16.56
N GLY A 445 5.68 -7.84 17.10
CA GLY A 445 6.04 -7.81 18.52
C GLY A 445 4.96 -8.33 19.45
N LYS A 446 4.74 -7.62 20.55
CA LYS A 446 3.90 -8.04 21.69
C LYS A 446 2.91 -6.95 22.06
N ARG A 447 1.81 -7.33 22.72
CA ARG A 447 0.83 -6.38 23.30
C ARG A 447 0.89 -6.30 24.82
N LYS A 448 1.70 -7.13 25.46
CA LYS A 448 1.76 -7.25 26.93
C LYS A 448 2.02 -5.89 27.60
N ASP A 449 3.07 -5.20 27.18
CA ASP A 449 3.49 -3.92 27.74
C ASP A 449 2.40 -2.83 27.60
N TYR A 450 1.61 -2.88 26.50
CA TYR A 450 0.50 -1.96 26.32
C TYR A 450 -0.65 -2.23 27.29
N ILE A 451 -0.98 -3.50 27.52
CA ILE A 451 -2.00 -3.91 28.49
C ILE A 451 -1.57 -3.54 29.91
N GLU A 452 -0.30 -3.77 30.27
CA GLU A 452 0.26 -3.38 31.57
C GLU A 452 0.19 -1.87 31.80
N MET A 453 0.52 -1.06 30.77
CA MET A 453 0.35 0.40 30.80
C MET A 453 -1.11 0.79 31.03
N LEU A 454 -2.05 0.21 30.27
CA LEU A 454 -3.48 0.51 30.43
C LEU A 454 -4.00 0.17 31.83
N ASN A 455 -3.66 -1.01 32.34
CA ASN A 455 -4.05 -1.46 33.68
C ASN A 455 -3.46 -0.54 34.76
N PHE A 456 -2.20 -0.12 34.61
CA PHE A 456 -1.59 0.83 35.53
C PHE A 456 -2.34 2.17 35.52
N ILE A 457 -2.58 2.76 34.34
CA ILE A 457 -3.26 4.06 34.21
C ILE A 457 -4.72 3.98 34.72
N ASP A 458 -5.41 2.87 34.52
CA ASP A 458 -6.79 2.68 35.00
C ASP A 458 -6.87 2.58 36.53
N SER A 459 -5.93 1.89 37.18
CA SER A 459 -6.00 1.51 38.58
C SER A 459 -5.19 2.39 39.56
N CYS A 460 -4.18 3.14 39.07
CA CYS A 460 -3.33 3.94 39.96
C CYS A 460 -4.04 5.17 40.52
N GLU A 461 -3.64 5.64 41.69
CA GLU A 461 -3.99 6.98 42.18
C GLU A 461 -3.44 8.04 41.28
N LYS A 462 -4.17 9.15 41.11
CA LYS A 462 -3.85 10.24 40.17
C LYS A 462 -2.95 11.29 40.81
N THR A 463 -1.74 10.87 41.21
CA THR A 463 -0.69 11.69 41.81
C THR A 463 0.37 12.11 40.78
N ASP A 464 1.13 13.16 41.07
CA ASP A 464 2.24 13.62 40.24
C ASP A 464 3.31 12.54 40.03
N GLU A 465 3.56 11.70 41.04
CA GLU A 465 4.50 10.59 40.94
C GLU A 465 4.03 9.55 39.90
N ASN A 466 2.77 9.18 39.98
CA ASN A 466 2.18 8.24 39.01
C ASN A 466 2.07 8.86 37.62
N TYR A 467 1.84 10.17 37.50
CA TYR A 467 1.88 10.85 36.22
C TYR A 467 3.28 10.81 35.60
N LYS A 468 4.33 11.07 36.35
CA LYS A 468 5.73 10.89 35.89
C LYS A 468 6.00 9.46 35.40
N LYS A 469 5.42 8.47 36.07
CA LYS A 469 5.51 7.08 35.58
C LYS A 469 4.77 6.89 34.26
N VAL A 470 3.59 7.47 34.07
CA VAL A 470 2.89 7.45 32.77
C VAL A 470 3.79 8.02 31.67
N GLU A 471 4.48 9.13 31.92
CA GLU A 471 5.41 9.74 30.96
C GLU A 471 6.61 8.86 30.59
N THR A 472 6.96 7.85 31.41
CA THR A 472 7.95 6.83 31.02
C THR A 472 7.38 5.72 30.15
N LEU A 473 6.09 5.46 30.22
CA LEU A 473 5.43 4.37 29.49
C LEU A 473 4.92 4.79 28.09
N MET A 474 4.54 6.06 27.95
CA MET A 474 4.02 6.60 26.71
C MET A 474 4.56 8.02 26.42
N ASP A 475 4.61 8.38 25.15
CA ASP A 475 4.87 9.75 24.73
C ASP A 475 3.56 10.56 24.87
N VAL A 476 3.41 11.23 26.01
CA VAL A 476 2.21 11.98 26.36
C VAL A 476 1.91 13.09 25.35
N TYR A 477 2.93 13.79 24.89
CA TYR A 477 2.74 14.87 23.90
C TYR A 477 2.31 14.32 22.53
N ASN A 478 2.88 13.20 22.10
CA ASN A 478 2.42 12.51 20.88
C ASN A 478 0.95 12.11 20.99
N PHE A 479 0.53 11.55 22.15
CA PHE A 479 -0.85 11.15 22.38
C PHE A 479 -1.82 12.33 22.42
N ILE A 480 -1.44 13.42 23.06
CA ILE A 480 -2.22 14.67 23.07
C ILE A 480 -2.40 15.19 21.65
N ASP A 481 -1.33 15.35 20.88
CA ASP A 481 -1.37 15.86 19.51
C ASP A 481 -2.22 14.97 18.59
N TYR A 482 -2.09 13.64 18.76
CA TYR A 482 -2.91 12.67 18.04
C TYR A 482 -4.42 12.87 18.30
N ASN A 483 -4.81 12.99 19.57
CA ASN A 483 -6.21 13.19 19.94
C ASN A 483 -6.72 14.58 19.52
N ILE A 484 -5.92 15.62 19.66
CA ILE A 484 -6.24 16.99 19.20
C ILE A 484 -6.55 17.00 17.71
N LEU A 485 -5.72 16.34 16.88
CA LEU A 485 -5.98 16.24 15.45
C LEU A 485 -7.30 15.51 15.17
N GLN A 486 -7.54 14.34 15.78
CA GLN A 486 -8.76 13.57 15.57
C GLN A 486 -10.03 14.35 15.97
N ILE A 487 -9.94 15.10 17.07
CA ILE A 487 -11.03 16.00 17.54
C ILE A 487 -11.23 17.17 16.56
N TYR A 488 -10.14 17.80 16.10
CA TYR A 488 -10.22 18.91 15.16
C TYR A 488 -10.87 18.48 13.85
N VAL A 489 -10.38 17.43 13.19
CA VAL A 489 -10.90 16.98 11.91
C VAL A 489 -12.31 16.35 12.00
N ALA A 490 -12.80 16.12 13.20
CA ALA A 490 -14.07 15.43 13.48
C ALA A 490 -14.16 14.05 12.81
N ASN A 491 -13.11 13.24 12.96
CA ASN A 491 -13.07 11.89 12.43
C ASN A 491 -14.00 10.97 13.20
N ILE A 492 -15.10 10.57 12.59
CA ILE A 492 -16.14 9.74 13.25
C ILE A 492 -15.87 8.23 13.15
N ASP A 493 -14.84 7.81 12.42
CA ASP A 493 -14.41 6.41 12.31
C ASP A 493 -13.39 6.04 13.40
N TRP A 494 -13.07 7.01 14.25
CA TRP A 494 -12.21 6.95 15.43
C TRP A 494 -13.12 7.10 16.68
N PRO A 495 -12.74 6.62 17.90
CA PRO A 495 -11.46 6.03 18.30
C PRO A 495 -11.40 4.49 18.33
N ASN A 496 -12.37 3.76 17.79
CA ASN A 496 -12.33 2.28 17.79
C ASN A 496 -11.54 1.72 16.59
N TRP A 497 -11.69 2.36 15.44
CA TRP A 497 -11.06 2.03 14.18
C TRP A 497 -9.95 3.04 13.83
N ASN A 498 -9.12 2.69 12.85
CA ASN A 498 -8.10 3.59 12.31
C ASN A 498 -7.11 4.11 13.35
N ILE A 499 -6.73 3.26 14.31
CA ILE A 499 -5.71 3.54 15.31
C ILE A 499 -4.50 2.66 15.04
N LYS A 500 -3.30 3.26 15.00
CA LYS A 500 -2.02 2.56 14.97
C LYS A 500 -1.11 3.17 16.01
N TYR A 501 -0.40 2.31 16.72
CA TYR A 501 0.55 2.74 17.74
C TYR A 501 1.68 1.73 17.85
N TRP A 502 2.83 2.19 18.28
CA TRP A 502 4.02 1.40 18.35
C TRP A 502 4.93 1.84 19.50
N LYS A 503 5.85 0.97 19.88
CA LYS A 503 6.86 1.21 20.90
C LYS A 503 8.13 0.47 20.53
N GLU A 504 9.30 1.09 20.70
CA GLU A 504 10.58 0.40 20.71
C GLU A 504 10.66 -0.57 21.91
N ASP A 505 11.10 -1.80 21.67
CA ASP A 505 11.22 -2.83 22.71
C ASP A 505 12.52 -2.64 23.52
N SER A 506 12.73 -1.42 24.05
CA SER A 506 13.82 -1.04 24.92
C SER A 506 13.30 -0.55 26.28
N GLU A 507 14.18 -0.40 27.27
CA GLU A 507 13.87 0.14 28.60
C GLU A 507 13.28 1.57 28.51
N TYR A 508 13.75 2.37 27.54
CA TYR A 508 13.32 3.76 27.36
C TYR A 508 12.24 3.93 26.28
N GLY A 509 11.79 2.84 25.67
CA GLY A 509 10.76 2.86 24.62
C GLY A 509 9.41 3.31 25.19
N LYS A 510 8.75 4.24 24.49
CA LYS A 510 7.45 4.81 24.83
C LYS A 510 6.42 4.53 23.75
N TRP A 511 5.18 4.22 24.12
CA TRP A 511 4.09 4.10 23.17
C TRP A 511 3.83 5.42 22.46
N LYS A 512 3.75 5.37 21.13
CA LYS A 512 3.48 6.49 20.22
C LYS A 512 2.37 6.13 19.24
N TRP A 513 1.54 7.11 18.88
CA TRP A 513 0.45 6.98 17.92
C TRP A 513 0.84 7.51 16.56
N ILE A 514 0.35 6.86 15.50
CA ILE A 514 0.57 7.24 14.10
C ILE A 514 -0.74 7.68 13.51
N ILE A 515 -0.76 8.82 12.81
CA ILE A 515 -1.95 9.27 12.07
C ILE A 515 -2.24 8.28 10.94
N THR A 516 -3.49 7.87 10.84
CA THR A 516 -3.95 7.00 9.76
C THR A 516 -5.42 7.30 9.42
N ASP A 517 -5.73 7.28 8.12
CA ASP A 517 -7.09 7.23 7.56
C ASP A 517 -8.04 8.32 8.09
N LEU A 518 -7.79 9.58 7.72
CA LEU A 518 -8.58 10.75 8.10
C LEU A 518 -9.66 11.11 7.06
N ASP A 519 -9.96 10.24 6.10
CA ASP A 519 -10.87 10.53 4.99
C ASP A 519 -12.33 10.76 5.40
N PHE A 520 -12.72 10.31 6.61
CA PHE A 520 -14.00 10.65 7.25
C PHE A 520 -14.01 12.00 7.97
N GLY A 521 -12.89 12.71 8.01
CA GLY A 521 -12.77 14.06 8.58
C GLY A 521 -13.22 15.19 7.66
N PHE A 522 -13.15 16.44 8.14
CA PHE A 522 -13.34 17.67 7.38
C PHE A 522 -14.69 17.82 6.69
N ASP A 523 -15.73 17.17 7.19
CA ASP A 523 -17.04 17.25 6.57
C ASP A 523 -17.89 18.35 7.18
N GLU A 524 -18.40 19.22 6.34
CA GLU A 524 -19.40 20.22 6.71
C GLU A 524 -20.73 19.55 7.13
N GLY A 525 -21.62 20.26 7.67
CA GLY A 525 -22.93 19.80 8.15
C GLY A 525 -22.87 19.34 9.61
N ALA A 526 -23.49 18.23 9.95
CA ALA A 526 -23.57 17.75 11.32
C ALA A 526 -22.20 17.47 11.97
N ARG A 527 -21.13 17.30 11.17
CA ARG A 527 -19.77 17.03 11.69
C ARG A 527 -19.03 18.28 12.13
N VAL A 528 -19.22 19.41 11.46
CA VAL A 528 -18.57 20.66 11.87
C VAL A 528 -18.97 21.08 13.29
N THR A 529 -20.24 20.86 13.66
CA THR A 529 -20.78 21.20 14.98
C THR A 529 -20.65 20.07 16.01
N LYS A 530 -20.21 18.87 15.60
CA LYS A 530 -20.14 17.70 16.48
C LYS A 530 -19.18 17.97 17.66
N ASN A 531 -19.67 17.70 18.88
CA ASN A 531 -18.84 17.73 20.09
C ASN A 531 -17.96 16.48 20.15
N MET A 532 -16.74 16.61 19.60
CA MET A 532 -15.81 15.48 19.50
C MET A 532 -15.05 15.21 20.79
N ILE A 533 -14.91 16.17 21.71
CA ILE A 533 -14.33 15.90 23.04
C ILE A 533 -15.27 15.02 23.86
N GLU A 534 -16.56 15.31 23.87
CA GLU A 534 -17.57 14.46 24.50
C GLU A 534 -17.63 13.07 23.85
N TYR A 535 -17.55 13.01 22.51
CA TYR A 535 -17.52 11.75 21.76
C TYR A 535 -16.31 10.88 22.13
N ALA A 536 -15.11 11.49 22.26
CA ALA A 536 -13.85 10.81 22.54
C ALA A 536 -13.70 10.41 24.02
N THR A 537 -14.51 11.00 24.92
CA THR A 537 -14.47 10.74 26.36
C THR A 537 -15.75 10.08 26.88
N SER A 538 -16.68 9.69 25.99
CA SER A 538 -17.92 9.05 26.42
C SER A 538 -17.64 7.72 27.14
N PRO A 539 -18.17 7.54 28.37
CA PRO A 539 -18.08 6.27 29.08
C PRO A 539 -19.08 5.23 28.55
N THR A 540 -20.00 5.64 27.67
CA THR A 540 -21.01 4.80 27.05
C THR A 540 -20.88 4.81 25.54
N GLN A 541 -21.23 3.69 24.90
CA GLN A 541 -21.19 3.61 23.45
C GLN A 541 -22.28 4.47 22.82
N THR A 542 -21.92 5.50 22.07
CA THR A 542 -22.83 6.33 21.27
C THR A 542 -22.90 5.88 19.81
N ARG A 543 -21.83 5.23 19.33
CA ARG A 543 -21.71 4.62 17.99
C ARG A 543 -20.83 3.36 18.07
N SER A 544 -20.88 2.52 17.04
CA SER A 544 -19.97 1.35 16.93
C SER A 544 -18.49 1.75 16.88
N THR A 545 -18.20 3.01 16.58
CA THR A 545 -16.86 3.57 16.47
C THR A 545 -16.33 4.19 17.77
N ASN A 546 -17.10 4.25 18.86
CA ASN A 546 -16.64 4.71 20.18
C ASN A 546 -17.14 3.84 21.35
N PRO A 547 -16.87 2.53 21.37
CA PRO A 547 -17.20 1.71 22.54
C PRO A 547 -16.36 2.16 23.77
N PRO A 548 -16.84 1.92 25.01
CA PRO A 548 -16.18 2.39 26.24
C PRO A 548 -14.72 2.04 26.35
N ALA A 549 -14.28 0.88 25.85
CA ALA A 549 -12.89 0.45 25.86
C ALA A 549 -11.99 1.34 24.98
N SER A 550 -12.50 1.88 23.87
CA SER A 550 -11.71 2.73 22.97
C SER A 550 -11.49 4.16 23.51
N THR A 551 -12.32 4.60 24.47
CA THR A 551 -12.20 5.92 25.12
C THR A 551 -11.53 5.85 26.49
N LEU A 552 -11.22 4.64 26.99
CA LEU A 552 -10.73 4.41 28.36
C LEU A 552 -9.43 5.18 28.64
N LEU A 553 -8.43 5.04 27.79
CA LEU A 553 -7.12 5.66 28.01
C LEU A 553 -7.25 7.18 28.15
N LEU A 554 -7.94 7.86 27.21
CA LEU A 554 -8.11 9.31 27.26
C LEU A 554 -8.90 9.75 28.50
N ARG A 555 -9.98 9.05 28.85
CA ARG A 555 -10.77 9.34 30.07
C ARG A 555 -9.94 9.24 31.33
N LYS A 556 -9.14 8.19 31.45
CA LYS A 556 -8.31 7.96 32.64
C LYS A 556 -7.12 8.92 32.74
N LEU A 557 -6.60 9.38 31.62
CA LEU A 557 -5.56 10.41 31.60
C LEU A 557 -6.10 11.77 32.04
N PHE A 558 -7.37 12.11 31.70
CA PHE A 558 -7.99 13.35 32.20
C PHE A 558 -8.25 13.38 33.72
N GLU A 559 -8.11 12.27 34.42
CA GLU A 559 -8.13 12.23 35.88
C GLU A 559 -6.81 12.78 36.50
N PHE A 560 -5.72 12.92 35.70
CA PHE A 560 -4.51 13.65 36.09
C PHE A 560 -4.63 15.14 35.70
N GLU A 561 -4.47 16.03 36.69
CA GLU A 561 -4.62 17.49 36.49
C GLU A 561 -3.62 18.01 35.45
N ASP A 562 -2.34 17.67 35.59
CA ASP A 562 -1.29 18.07 34.65
C ASP A 562 -1.57 17.66 33.19
N PHE A 563 -2.09 16.44 32.98
CA PHE A 563 -2.49 16.01 31.65
C PHE A 563 -3.67 16.81 31.09
N LYS A 564 -4.67 17.04 31.94
CA LYS A 564 -5.90 17.77 31.58
C LYS A 564 -5.57 19.20 31.19
N ASP A 565 -4.78 19.90 32.00
CA ASP A 565 -4.37 21.30 31.77
C ASP A 565 -3.52 21.43 30.50
N GLU A 566 -2.54 20.53 30.34
CA GLU A 566 -1.73 20.50 29.13
C GLU A 566 -2.59 20.25 27.87
N PHE A 567 -3.53 19.31 27.94
CA PHE A 567 -4.44 18.99 26.81
C PHE A 567 -5.31 20.20 26.43
N ILE A 568 -5.86 20.90 27.41
CA ILE A 568 -6.75 22.06 27.22
C ILE A 568 -5.98 23.19 26.52
N GLN A 569 -4.83 23.61 27.08
CA GLN A 569 -4.07 24.72 26.51
C GLN A 569 -3.34 24.34 25.21
N ARG A 570 -2.93 23.07 25.08
CA ARG A 570 -2.34 22.58 23.83
C ARG A 570 -3.36 22.53 22.69
N MET A 571 -4.63 22.26 22.99
CA MET A 571 -5.72 22.42 22.02
C MET A 571 -5.86 23.91 21.64
N ALA A 572 -5.87 24.82 22.60
CA ALA A 572 -6.01 26.26 22.31
C ALA A 572 -4.87 26.77 21.41
N VAL A 573 -3.62 26.51 21.76
CA VAL A 573 -2.48 26.91 20.92
C VAL A 573 -2.49 26.22 19.55
N SER A 574 -2.93 24.98 19.48
CA SER A 574 -3.06 24.27 18.20
C SER A 574 -4.11 24.92 17.29
N LEU A 575 -5.24 25.36 17.82
CA LEU A 575 -6.27 26.09 17.07
C LEU A 575 -5.78 27.46 16.59
N ASN A 576 -4.95 28.14 17.37
CA ASN A 576 -4.36 29.41 17.00
C ASN A 576 -3.28 29.30 15.92
N VAL A 577 -2.50 28.21 15.92
CA VAL A 577 -1.29 28.07 15.11
C VAL A 577 -1.45 26.99 14.03
N ILE A 578 -1.68 25.74 14.43
CA ILE A 578 -1.69 24.58 13.51
C ILE A 578 -2.99 24.53 12.70
N TYR A 579 -4.11 24.74 13.37
CA TYR A 579 -5.46 24.68 12.81
C TYR A 579 -6.08 26.07 12.62
N ASN A 580 -5.23 27.12 12.58
CA ASN A 580 -5.67 28.45 12.19
C ASN A 580 -6.41 28.40 10.86
N SER A 581 -7.57 29.02 10.78
CA SER A 581 -8.48 28.93 9.64
C SER A 581 -7.80 29.33 8.32
N ASP A 582 -7.05 30.41 8.28
CA ASP A 582 -6.38 30.88 7.06
C ASP A 582 -5.29 29.91 6.63
N ARG A 583 -4.51 29.38 7.59
CA ARG A 583 -3.49 28.38 7.31
C ARG A 583 -4.09 27.09 6.72
N VAL A 584 -5.20 26.61 7.30
CA VAL A 584 -5.86 25.39 6.79
C VAL A 584 -6.48 25.65 5.42
N VAL A 585 -7.09 26.80 5.20
CA VAL A 585 -7.63 27.18 3.87
C VAL A 585 -6.51 27.27 2.84
N ASN A 586 -5.37 27.87 3.16
CA ASN A 586 -4.23 27.91 2.26
C ASN A 586 -3.75 26.50 1.89
N ARG A 587 -3.71 25.59 2.85
CA ARG A 587 -3.35 24.19 2.58
C ARG A 587 -4.36 23.49 1.68
N ILE A 588 -5.65 23.78 1.84
CA ILE A 588 -6.72 23.29 0.94
C ILE A 588 -6.48 23.77 -0.49
N GLU A 589 -6.09 25.06 -0.68
CA GLU A 589 -5.79 25.61 -2.00
C GLU A 589 -4.56 24.95 -2.64
N GLU A 590 -3.53 24.60 -1.87
CA GLU A 590 -2.38 23.86 -2.35
C GLU A 590 -2.79 22.46 -2.84
N GLU A 591 -3.54 21.70 -2.05
CA GLU A 591 -4.03 20.36 -2.43
C GLU A 591 -4.91 20.41 -3.69
N LYS A 592 -5.76 21.44 -3.80
CA LYS A 592 -6.56 21.71 -4.98
C LYS A 592 -5.69 22.01 -6.20
N SER A 593 -4.71 22.91 -6.04
CA SER A 593 -3.87 23.40 -7.14
C SER A 593 -3.13 22.28 -7.84
N TRP A 594 -2.63 21.30 -7.08
CA TRP A 594 -1.91 20.14 -7.62
C TRP A 594 -2.78 19.24 -8.52
N ARG A 595 -4.10 19.21 -8.28
CA ARG A 595 -5.04 18.32 -9.00
C ARG A 595 -5.83 19.02 -10.09
N LYS A 596 -5.93 20.36 -10.04
CA LYS A 596 -6.85 21.16 -10.84
C LYS A 596 -6.75 20.91 -12.34
N GLU A 597 -5.55 20.81 -12.88
CA GLU A 597 -5.33 20.64 -14.32
C GLU A 597 -5.71 19.24 -14.81
N ILE A 598 -5.56 18.23 -13.96
CA ILE A 598 -5.78 16.82 -14.27
C ILE A 598 -7.23 16.39 -13.98
N MET A 599 -7.92 17.10 -13.10
CA MET A 599 -9.28 16.77 -12.67
C MET A 599 -10.31 16.65 -13.82
N PRO A 600 -10.24 17.39 -14.91
CA PRO A 600 -11.12 17.16 -16.06
C PRO A 600 -11.00 15.75 -16.66
N GLU A 601 -9.79 15.21 -16.80
CA GLU A 601 -9.58 13.83 -17.30
C GLU A 601 -9.98 12.78 -16.25
N GLU A 602 -9.76 13.07 -14.97
CA GLU A 602 -10.25 12.24 -13.85
C GLU A 602 -11.78 12.09 -13.93
N ILE A 603 -12.50 13.20 -14.07
CA ILE A 603 -13.95 13.22 -14.17
C ILE A 603 -14.42 12.54 -15.47
N LYS A 604 -13.78 12.76 -16.59
CA LYS A 604 -14.09 12.10 -17.86
C LYS A 604 -14.03 10.58 -17.73
N LYS A 605 -13.06 10.04 -17.00
CA LYS A 605 -12.88 8.60 -16.81
C LYS A 605 -13.79 8.00 -15.75
N TRP A 606 -13.90 8.64 -14.60
CA TRP A 606 -14.53 8.08 -13.41
C TRP A 606 -15.82 8.76 -13.00
N GLY A 607 -16.08 9.97 -13.47
CA GLY A 607 -17.24 10.79 -13.11
C GLY A 607 -18.57 10.07 -13.27
N GLY A 608 -19.40 10.13 -12.23
CA GLY A 608 -20.72 9.50 -12.20
C GLY A 608 -20.73 7.99 -12.00
N LYS A 609 -19.58 7.32 -11.95
CA LYS A 609 -19.54 5.89 -11.60
C LYS A 609 -19.98 5.71 -10.14
N VAL A 610 -20.86 4.73 -9.93
CA VAL A 610 -21.56 4.54 -8.65
C VAL A 610 -21.00 3.34 -7.91
N PHE A 611 -20.74 3.54 -6.63
CA PHE A 611 -20.51 2.50 -5.65
C PHE A 611 -21.80 2.30 -4.83
N LYS A 612 -22.28 1.07 -4.76
CA LYS A 612 -23.43 0.68 -3.93
C LYS A 612 -22.98 -0.09 -2.71
N SER A 613 -23.44 0.31 -1.54
CA SER A 613 -23.16 -0.34 -0.26
C SER A 613 -24.41 -0.41 0.61
N LYS A 614 -24.32 -1.08 1.75
CA LYS A 614 -25.41 -1.07 2.76
C LYS A 614 -25.68 0.31 3.34
N TRP A 615 -24.79 1.29 3.15
CA TRP A 615 -24.97 2.67 3.62
C TRP A 615 -25.54 3.61 2.55
N GLY A 616 -25.79 3.12 1.34
CA GLY A 616 -26.31 3.90 0.22
C GLY A 616 -25.53 3.77 -1.08
N ALA A 617 -25.92 4.58 -2.05
CA ALA A 617 -25.24 4.72 -3.32
C ALA A 617 -24.43 6.02 -3.36
N PHE A 618 -23.15 5.93 -3.67
CA PHE A 618 -22.22 7.04 -3.75
C PHE A 618 -21.69 7.14 -5.18
N ALA A 619 -21.66 8.33 -5.74
CA ALA A 619 -21.17 8.56 -7.09
C ALA A 619 -19.91 9.44 -7.06
N VAL A 620 -18.91 9.09 -7.86
CA VAL A 620 -17.75 9.96 -8.10
C VAL A 620 -18.24 11.27 -8.72
N VAL A 621 -17.64 12.41 -8.31
CA VAL A 621 -18.00 13.75 -8.81
C VAL A 621 -18.10 13.79 -10.33
N LYS A 622 -19.14 14.45 -10.84
CA LYS A 622 -19.49 14.45 -12.26
C LYS A 622 -19.02 15.70 -13.02
N SER A 623 -18.56 16.69 -12.28
CA SER A 623 -18.15 17.98 -12.87
C SER A 623 -17.18 18.72 -11.97
N ILE A 624 -16.39 19.62 -12.56
CA ILE A 624 -15.53 20.55 -11.81
C ILE A 624 -16.35 21.38 -10.81
N LYS A 625 -17.54 21.82 -11.21
CA LYS A 625 -18.43 22.58 -10.31
C LYS A 625 -18.83 21.78 -9.07
N GLU A 626 -19.09 20.49 -9.20
CA GLU A 626 -19.42 19.62 -8.08
C GLU A 626 -18.18 19.40 -7.19
N TRP A 627 -17.02 19.16 -7.77
CA TRP A 627 -15.75 19.05 -7.04
C TRP A 627 -15.44 20.31 -6.24
N GLU A 628 -15.55 21.50 -6.86
CA GLU A 628 -15.39 22.79 -6.18
C GLU A 628 -16.39 22.98 -5.02
N LYS A 629 -17.63 22.50 -5.18
CA LYS A 629 -18.61 22.54 -4.09
C LYS A 629 -18.16 21.68 -2.90
N HIS A 630 -17.57 20.54 -3.14
CA HIS A 630 -17.03 19.70 -2.04
C HIS A 630 -15.81 20.35 -1.38
N ILE A 631 -14.94 21.00 -2.15
CA ILE A 631 -13.81 21.76 -1.60
C ILE A 631 -14.32 22.94 -0.74
N GLU A 632 -15.35 23.67 -1.18
CA GLU A 632 -15.94 24.76 -0.39
C GLU A 632 -16.49 24.27 0.95
N ARG A 633 -17.05 23.05 1.00
CA ARG A 633 -17.48 22.43 2.29
C ARG A 633 -16.30 22.24 3.24
N VAL A 634 -15.14 21.84 2.75
CA VAL A 634 -13.91 21.71 3.57
C VAL A 634 -13.41 23.07 4.04
N ARG A 635 -13.50 24.14 3.20
CA ARG A 635 -13.17 25.52 3.60
C ARG A 635 -14.10 26.04 4.70
N ILE A 636 -15.41 25.82 4.56
CA ILE A 636 -16.40 26.19 5.57
C ILE A 636 -16.12 25.46 6.90
N PHE A 637 -15.76 24.16 6.83
CA PHE A 637 -15.33 23.41 8.01
C PHE A 637 -14.12 24.08 8.68
N ALA A 638 -13.07 24.36 7.92
CA ALA A 638 -11.84 25.01 8.43
C ALA A 638 -12.09 26.34 9.12
N ARG A 639 -13.02 27.17 8.57
CA ARG A 639 -13.36 28.49 9.13
C ARG A 639 -14.20 28.39 10.40
N LYS A 640 -15.12 27.43 10.49
CA LYS A 640 -16.06 27.33 11.62
C LYS A 640 -15.55 26.48 12.77
N ARG A 641 -14.72 25.48 12.49
CA ARG A 641 -14.34 24.45 13.46
C ARG A 641 -13.61 24.97 14.70
N PRO A 642 -12.67 25.92 14.64
CA PRO A 642 -11.96 26.42 15.82
C PRO A 642 -12.92 26.98 16.90
N GLU A 643 -13.82 27.86 16.56
CA GLU A 643 -14.77 28.47 17.52
C GLU A 643 -15.71 27.42 18.17
N ILE A 644 -16.12 26.42 17.39
CA ILE A 644 -16.95 25.32 17.90
C ILE A 644 -16.17 24.50 18.92
N ILE A 645 -14.89 24.24 18.69
CA ILE A 645 -14.05 23.50 19.64
C ILE A 645 -13.85 24.31 20.92
N PHE A 646 -13.55 25.61 20.85
CA PHE A 646 -13.47 26.46 22.05
C PHE A 646 -14.76 26.38 22.88
N LYS A 647 -15.92 26.51 22.24
CA LYS A 647 -17.21 26.38 22.94
C LYS A 647 -17.39 24.98 23.56
N ASN A 648 -17.06 23.92 22.84
CA ASN A 648 -17.21 22.53 23.33
C ASN A 648 -16.30 22.26 24.52
N PHE A 649 -15.05 22.76 24.50
CA PHE A 649 -14.08 22.61 25.60
C PHE A 649 -14.55 23.36 26.83
N LYS A 650 -15.03 24.60 26.69
CA LYS A 650 -15.63 25.37 27.81
C LYS A 650 -16.71 24.57 28.53
N ILE A 651 -17.64 24.01 27.76
CA ILE A 651 -18.75 23.24 28.34
C ILE A 651 -18.23 21.95 28.98
N HIS A 652 -17.37 21.20 28.29
CA HIS A 652 -16.92 19.87 28.72
C HIS A 652 -16.07 19.91 29.99
N PHE A 653 -15.15 20.89 30.09
CA PHE A 653 -14.23 21.05 31.23
C PHE A 653 -14.70 22.10 32.24
N ASN A 654 -15.89 22.67 32.06
CA ASN A 654 -16.45 23.72 32.93
C ASN A 654 -15.48 24.92 33.11
N LEU A 655 -14.94 25.43 31.98
CA LEU A 655 -13.97 26.52 31.99
C LEU A 655 -14.65 27.89 32.04
N ASN A 656 -14.03 28.85 32.78
CA ASN A 656 -14.61 30.19 33.02
C ASN A 656 -14.76 31.01 31.75
N SER A 657 -13.64 31.42 31.16
CA SER A 657 -13.61 32.38 30.04
C SER A 657 -12.45 32.10 29.08
N GLU A 658 -12.52 32.72 27.91
CA GLU A 658 -11.42 32.79 26.99
C GLU A 658 -10.71 34.13 27.19
N ILE A 659 -9.38 34.13 27.11
CA ILE A 659 -8.52 35.32 27.13
C ILE A 659 -7.71 35.39 25.86
N THR A 660 -7.29 36.58 25.51
CA THR A 660 -6.36 36.79 24.41
C THR A 660 -4.94 36.92 24.96
N VAL A 661 -4.01 36.13 24.46
CA VAL A 661 -2.59 36.22 24.79
C VAL A 661 -1.81 36.58 23.54
N SER A 662 -1.04 37.68 23.63
CA SER A 662 -0.11 38.10 22.58
C SER A 662 1.32 37.80 23.02
N THR A 663 2.16 37.37 22.10
CA THR A 663 3.58 37.07 22.39
C THR A 663 4.52 37.87 21.53
N GLU A 664 5.59 38.37 22.11
CA GLU A 664 6.65 39.07 21.41
C GLU A 664 8.02 38.53 21.77
N SER A 665 8.98 38.66 20.89
CA SER A 665 10.39 38.40 21.16
C SER A 665 11.28 39.20 20.21
N ASN A 666 12.29 39.85 20.74
CA ASN A 666 13.29 40.56 19.95
C ASN A 666 14.20 39.59 19.19
N ASP A 667 14.77 38.58 19.87
CA ASP A 667 15.82 37.70 19.33
C ASP A 667 15.62 36.21 19.65
N GLY A 668 14.38 35.79 19.69
CA GLY A 668 14.02 34.39 19.94
C GLY A 668 12.77 33.92 19.20
N PHE A 669 12.44 32.69 19.44
CA PHE A 669 11.18 32.04 19.04
C PHE A 669 10.46 31.59 20.31
N VAL A 670 9.28 32.15 20.56
CA VAL A 670 8.45 31.81 21.72
C VAL A 670 7.72 30.46 21.43
N PHE A 671 7.64 29.64 22.45
CA PHE A 671 6.84 28.41 22.44
C PHE A 671 5.80 28.50 23.57
N ILE A 672 4.58 28.15 23.28
CA ILE A 672 3.51 27.92 24.25
C ILE A 672 3.13 26.44 24.18
N ASN A 673 3.14 25.77 25.33
CA ASN A 673 2.87 24.32 25.43
C ASN A 673 3.61 23.52 24.32
N SER A 674 4.90 23.83 24.17
CA SER A 674 5.83 23.23 23.18
C SER A 674 5.51 23.49 21.70
N ILE A 675 4.52 24.32 21.37
CA ILE A 675 4.21 24.73 20.00
C ILE A 675 4.81 26.09 19.73
N LYS A 676 5.58 26.22 18.65
CA LYS A 676 6.22 27.44 18.22
C LYS A 676 5.18 28.45 17.75
N ILE A 677 5.18 29.64 18.34
CA ILE A 677 4.30 30.76 17.96
C ILE A 677 4.89 31.51 16.75
N PRO A 678 4.11 31.77 15.68
CA PRO A 678 4.54 32.59 14.56
C PRO A 678 4.87 34.03 15.00
N LYS A 679 5.82 34.73 14.31
CA LYS A 679 6.10 36.14 14.57
C LYS A 679 5.00 37.07 14.07
N VAL A 680 4.31 36.65 13.03
CA VAL A 680 3.11 37.33 12.50
C VAL A 680 1.91 36.53 12.99
N ASN A 681 0.83 37.20 13.39
CA ASN A 681 -0.32 36.56 14.06
C ASN A 681 0.11 35.88 15.38
N ASN A 682 0.84 36.65 16.20
CA ASN A 682 1.38 36.20 17.48
C ASN A 682 0.37 36.31 18.64
N SER A 683 -0.87 36.62 18.36
CA SER A 683 -1.97 36.73 19.32
C SER A 683 -2.99 35.59 19.08
N GLY A 684 -3.50 35.01 20.16
CA GLY A 684 -4.46 33.92 20.08
C GLY A 684 -5.35 33.84 21.31
N LYS A 685 -6.41 33.03 21.19
CA LYS A 685 -7.34 32.72 22.30
C LYS A 685 -6.81 31.58 23.15
N TYR A 686 -6.92 31.70 24.45
CA TYR A 686 -6.54 30.69 25.43
C TYR A 686 -7.62 30.60 26.52
N PHE A 687 -7.60 29.54 27.33
CA PHE A 687 -8.53 29.39 28.44
C PHE A 687 -7.96 30.06 29.71
N SER A 688 -8.78 30.93 30.35
CA SER A 688 -8.45 31.61 31.59
C SER A 688 -8.28 30.65 32.76
N GLY A 689 -7.30 30.86 33.63
CA GLY A 689 -7.06 30.08 34.83
C GLY A 689 -6.45 28.70 34.59
N ILE A 690 -6.15 28.33 33.35
CA ILE A 690 -5.43 27.09 33.03
C ILE A 690 -3.97 27.40 32.73
N PRO A 691 -2.98 26.69 33.30
CA PRO A 691 -1.57 26.98 33.16
C PRO A 691 -1.09 27.00 31.70
N LEU A 692 -0.34 28.07 31.32
CA LEU A 692 0.42 28.15 30.10
C LEU A 692 1.89 27.85 30.35
N ARG A 693 2.47 26.93 29.60
CA ARG A 693 3.90 26.57 29.67
C ARG A 693 4.66 27.31 28.59
N LEU A 694 5.55 28.23 29.01
CA LEU A 694 6.35 29.09 28.14
C LEU A 694 7.76 28.54 28.00
N ASP A 695 8.31 28.54 26.80
CA ASP A 695 9.72 28.28 26.52
C ASP A 695 10.18 29.17 25.36
N ILE A 696 11.49 29.35 25.24
CA ILE A 696 12.10 30.15 24.18
C ILE A 696 13.30 29.46 23.57
N LYS A 697 13.42 29.53 22.25
CA LYS A 697 14.63 29.18 21.53
C LYS A 697 15.25 30.45 20.95
N GLU A 698 16.42 30.79 21.47
CA GLU A 698 17.14 32.00 21.08
C GLU A 698 17.69 31.90 19.66
N LYS A 699 17.88 33.04 18.99
CA LYS A 699 18.71 33.13 17.81
C LYS A 699 20.18 32.91 18.14
N LEU A 700 20.96 32.50 17.14
CA LEU A 700 22.40 32.29 17.28
C LEU A 700 23.10 33.54 17.88
N GLY A 701 23.91 33.32 18.90
CA GLY A 701 24.66 34.40 19.59
C GLY A 701 23.85 35.19 20.59
N LYS A 702 22.58 34.86 20.83
CA LYS A 702 21.72 35.51 21.81
C LYS A 702 21.50 34.60 23.02
N LYS A 703 21.22 35.20 24.19
CA LYS A 703 20.89 34.47 25.43
C LYS A 703 19.59 35.03 26.01
N PHE A 704 18.73 34.15 26.47
CA PHE A 704 17.53 34.52 27.20
C PHE A 704 17.88 35.26 28.46
N SER A 705 17.16 36.36 28.70
CA SER A 705 17.29 37.20 29.87
C SER A 705 16.13 37.02 30.85
N HIS A 706 14.93 37.30 30.39
CA HIS A 706 13.72 37.20 31.20
C HIS A 706 12.44 37.20 30.33
N TRP A 707 11.35 36.77 30.94
CA TRP A 707 9.99 37.04 30.47
C TRP A 707 9.47 38.33 31.11
N ASN A 708 8.74 39.13 30.35
CA ASN A 708 7.89 40.19 30.86
C ASN A 708 6.44 39.78 30.57
N VAL A 709 5.66 39.52 31.62
CA VAL A 709 4.25 39.16 31.53
C VAL A 709 3.44 40.31 32.14
N ASN A 710 2.79 41.11 31.31
CA ASN A 710 2.01 42.30 31.75
C ASN A 710 2.80 43.29 32.66
N GLY A 711 4.12 43.41 32.48
CA GLY A 711 4.98 44.24 33.30
C GLY A 711 5.70 43.52 34.44
N GLU A 712 5.32 42.33 34.79
CA GLU A 712 5.99 41.46 35.77
C GLU A 712 7.15 40.68 35.12
N ILE A 713 8.31 40.61 35.81
CA ILE A 713 9.55 40.02 35.28
C ILE A 713 9.81 38.65 35.88
N PHE A 714 10.01 37.66 35.02
CA PHE A 714 10.35 36.27 35.40
C PHE A 714 11.67 35.86 34.74
N LYS A 715 12.59 35.30 35.51
CA LYS A 715 13.93 34.90 35.03
C LYS A 715 14.03 33.42 34.63
N GLU A 716 13.07 32.63 35.00
CA GLU A 716 12.96 31.21 34.66
C GLU A 716 12.74 31.05 33.15
N ARG A 717 13.60 30.27 32.47
CA ARG A 717 13.49 30.02 31.03
C ARG A 717 12.19 29.29 30.73
N ASN A 718 11.94 28.19 31.43
CA ASN A 718 10.71 27.42 31.36
C ASN A 718 9.74 27.95 32.41
N LEU A 719 8.82 28.82 31.99
CA LEU A 719 7.91 29.50 32.90
C LEU A 719 6.49 28.91 32.78
N ILE A 720 5.87 28.68 33.91
CA ILE A 720 4.44 28.33 33.99
C ILE A 720 3.69 29.53 34.54
N VAL A 721 2.69 30.00 33.81
CA VAL A 721 1.88 31.17 34.22
C VAL A 721 0.39 30.85 34.15
N ASN A 722 -0.36 31.31 35.16
CA ASN A 722 -1.81 31.28 35.18
C ASN A 722 -2.31 32.69 34.83
N LEU A 723 -3.05 32.84 33.76
CA LEU A 723 -3.55 34.11 33.27
C LEU A 723 -5.09 34.17 33.39
N GLU A 724 -5.59 35.21 34.05
CA GLU A 724 -7.03 35.42 34.28
C GLU A 724 -7.65 36.43 33.30
N SER A 725 -6.81 37.22 32.61
CA SER A 725 -7.26 38.26 31.69
C SER A 725 -6.35 38.35 30.47
N ASN A 726 -6.76 39.18 29.48
CA ASN A 726 -5.94 39.43 28.29
C ASN A 726 -4.53 39.85 28.68
N SER A 727 -3.54 39.26 28.05
CA SER A 727 -2.16 39.38 28.49
C SER A 727 -1.18 39.54 27.32
N THR A 728 -0.09 40.24 27.59
CA THR A 728 1.06 40.34 26.70
C THR A 728 2.28 39.65 27.35
N ILE A 729 2.92 38.78 26.63
CA ILE A 729 4.10 38.03 27.04
C ILE A 729 5.26 38.41 26.12
N ILE A 730 6.31 39.02 26.69
CA ILE A 730 7.50 39.44 25.95
C ILE A 730 8.69 38.61 26.42
N ALA A 731 9.33 37.87 25.48
CA ALA A 731 10.61 37.21 25.75
C ALA A 731 11.77 38.13 25.38
N VAL A 732 12.58 38.51 26.35
CA VAL A 732 13.75 39.36 26.17
C VAL A 732 15.02 38.52 26.11
N CYS A 733 15.79 38.73 25.01
CA CYS A 733 17.11 38.14 24.81
C CYS A 733 18.18 39.23 24.67
N ASN A 734 19.38 39.01 25.21
CA ASN A 734 20.53 39.94 25.15
C ASN A 734 21.58 39.46 24.14
#